data_b00f838119985cb8402f34730fdcb7f2
#
_entry.id   b00f838119985cb8402f34730fdcb7f2
#
_cell.length_a   1.000
_cell.length_b   1.000
_cell.length_c   1.000
_cell.angle_alpha   90.00
_cell.angle_beta   90.00
_cell.angle_gamma   90.00
#
_symmetry.space_group_name_H-M   'P 1'
#
loop_
_entity.id
_entity.type
_entity.pdbx_description
1 polymer ?
#
loop_
_entity_poly.entity_id
_entity_poly.type
_entity_poly.pdbx_seq_one_letter_code
_entity_poly.pdbx_strand_id
1 'polypeptide(L)'
;MDLFDTNIEINSAFQRSARIDSKIQDGFIENYIFHNTSRSILNRIALSYSESNQGSFTLTGPYGTGKSSLALFLNALVHNDKKIKNLASERAKLTKKDQFNKVFLEKGKWFSITIIGGKLNSNDLIASSIDQAVAESWIDKKIPPSLKIKTKPQTEHIIKKLNRIVIELNKKNFGLLLVIDEMGRLLEFASNTGGDLNLFQEIAENFSNNKLENIGHNLFLGILHQPFEEYASSLGRTVQEDWQKIQGRFEDIPFSIGADESIFLIAKAIKKKNKISEISDKKIKRVTKSIIRTIQKSKVSNDENSLEDSLINCFPLNPLVSLLLGPISRNRFGQNERSIFTFLNSGEPHGLIHFLRNNNTDKGTLYGLDNLFDYLQSNFEPSILVSPIGHQWSEAADAVRRSESSDNHQVVKLSKAIAMIDLFGKGLSIFASKDILYDVLPDTKSEIDEYLGQLEEKKIIIFRKFKKAYVLFSGSDINLDEIVEQNKAQIKDDHAIILSQIPEIAPVIAKRHLHQTGALRLFQRHCLFLKSVKVAAEQIESLNNSDISTGSVILLLKDSKDSEAEFQAKIKEIRSISFTKPAILGFSNESNSILIYALELASLTRARTSVTSLESDPVARKEMQARIGAAQNLLLNHLDANFENAEWSFK
;
A
#
# COMPACT_ATOMS: atom_id res chain seq x y z
N MET A 1 21.59 -28.91 -23.41
CA MET A 1 20.41 -28.07 -23.16
C MET A 1 20.46 -27.70 -21.69
N ASP A 2 20.79 -26.44 -21.39
CA ASP A 2 20.92 -25.99 -19.99
C ASP A 2 19.55 -25.68 -19.44
N LEU A 3 19.12 -26.43 -18.42
CA LEU A 3 17.91 -26.14 -17.66
C LEU A 3 18.06 -24.82 -16.87
N PHE A 4 16.96 -24.12 -16.63
CA PHE A 4 16.98 -22.91 -15.81
C PHE A 4 17.52 -23.15 -14.41
N ASP A 5 17.27 -24.34 -13.82
CA ASP A 5 17.70 -24.72 -12.46
C ASP A 5 19.24 -24.68 -12.29
N THR A 6 20.00 -24.91 -13.35
CA THR A 6 21.46 -24.78 -13.35
C THR A 6 21.95 -23.34 -13.41
N ASN A 7 21.17 -22.44 -13.99
CA ASN A 7 21.55 -21.06 -14.30
C ASN A 7 20.95 -20.02 -13.36
N ILE A 8 19.88 -20.36 -12.64
CA ILE A 8 19.14 -19.46 -11.74
C ILE A 8 19.04 -20.10 -10.37
N GLU A 9 19.33 -19.32 -9.36
CA GLU A 9 19.20 -19.69 -7.94
C GLU A 9 18.35 -18.67 -7.20
N ILE A 10 17.43 -19.16 -6.37
CA ILE A 10 16.69 -18.30 -5.44
C ILE A 10 17.49 -18.19 -4.16
N ASN A 11 17.80 -16.97 -3.76
CA ASN A 11 18.60 -16.68 -2.58
C ASN A 11 17.90 -17.22 -1.31
N SER A 12 18.55 -18.16 -0.65
CA SER A 12 18.05 -18.84 0.56
C SER A 12 17.78 -17.90 1.73
N ALA A 13 18.37 -16.70 1.74
CA ALA A 13 18.11 -15.69 2.76
C ALA A 13 16.65 -15.19 2.76
N PHE A 14 15.96 -15.28 1.61
CA PHE A 14 14.54 -14.94 1.50
C PHE A 14 13.59 -16.09 1.82
N GLN A 15 14.14 -17.28 2.13
CA GLN A 15 13.35 -18.47 2.44
C GLN A 15 12.94 -18.58 3.91
N ARG A 16 13.73 -17.99 4.80
CA ARG A 16 13.54 -18.15 6.25
C ARG A 16 12.92 -16.90 6.85
N SER A 17 11.83 -17.08 7.61
CA SER A 17 11.35 -16.03 8.49
C SER A 17 12.45 -15.69 9.52
N ALA A 18 12.79 -14.42 9.65
CA ALA A 18 13.72 -13.98 10.66
C ALA A 18 13.06 -14.14 12.05
N ARG A 19 13.74 -14.84 12.96
CA ARG A 19 13.34 -14.93 14.36
C ARG A 19 14.14 -13.92 15.16
N ILE A 20 13.44 -13.03 15.84
CA ILE A 20 14.09 -11.93 16.59
C ILE A 20 14.81 -12.41 17.86
N ASP A 21 14.45 -13.60 18.38
CA ASP A 21 15.08 -14.25 19.53
C ASP A 21 16.36 -15.04 19.18
N SER A 22 16.67 -15.16 17.89
CA SER A 22 17.89 -15.84 17.46
C SER A 22 19.12 -14.94 17.59
N LYS A 23 20.29 -15.57 17.82
CA LYS A 23 21.58 -14.85 17.76
C LYS A 23 21.75 -14.25 16.37
N ILE A 24 22.13 -12.98 16.32
CA ILE A 24 22.38 -12.28 15.06
C ILE A 24 23.62 -12.90 14.41
N GLN A 25 23.41 -13.45 13.21
CA GLN A 25 24.49 -14.07 12.42
C GLN A 25 24.97 -13.08 11.34
N ASP A 26 26.28 -13.08 11.05
CA ASP A 26 26.86 -12.27 9.99
C ASP A 26 26.12 -12.48 8.65
N GLY A 27 25.81 -13.73 8.31
CA GLY A 27 25.08 -14.09 7.09
C GLY A 27 23.66 -13.50 6.98
N PHE A 28 22.98 -13.23 8.10
CA PHE A 28 21.71 -12.50 8.06
C PHE A 28 21.95 -11.04 7.65
N ILE A 29 22.91 -10.37 8.26
CA ILE A 29 23.21 -8.95 8.00
C ILE A 29 23.67 -8.76 6.55
N GLU A 30 24.59 -9.62 6.07
CA GLU A 30 25.12 -9.57 4.71
C GLU A 30 24.03 -9.73 3.63
N ASN A 31 23.04 -10.57 3.89
CA ASN A 31 21.95 -10.85 2.97
C ASN A 31 20.74 -9.92 3.17
N TYR A 32 20.66 -9.16 4.26
CA TYR A 32 19.56 -8.24 4.48
C TYR A 32 19.59 -7.10 3.44
N ILE A 33 18.44 -6.83 2.83
CA ILE A 33 18.30 -5.72 1.89
C ILE A 33 17.68 -4.54 2.63
N PHE A 34 18.53 -3.55 2.91
CA PHE A 34 18.08 -2.30 3.52
C PHE A 34 17.51 -1.39 2.45
N HIS A 35 16.20 -1.30 2.39
CA HIS A 35 15.45 -0.59 1.36
C HIS A 35 14.89 0.75 1.88
N ASN A 36 14.29 1.56 1.00
CA ASN A 36 13.85 2.91 1.34
C ASN A 36 12.75 2.94 2.41
N THR A 37 11.79 2.01 2.37
CA THR A 37 10.78 1.87 3.44
C THR A 37 11.43 1.61 4.79
N SER A 38 12.43 0.71 4.88
CA SER A 38 13.20 0.46 6.11
C SER A 38 13.88 1.73 6.61
N ARG A 39 14.54 2.48 5.73
CA ARG A 39 15.19 3.75 6.05
C ARG A 39 14.19 4.79 6.55
N SER A 40 13.08 4.95 5.87
CA SER A 40 12.01 5.90 6.23
C SER A 40 11.43 5.60 7.61
N ILE A 41 11.14 4.33 7.90
CA ILE A 41 10.63 3.88 9.19
C ILE A 41 11.62 4.18 10.32
N LEU A 42 12.90 3.82 10.16
CA LEU A 42 13.91 4.09 11.19
C LEU A 42 14.10 5.60 11.41
N ASN A 43 14.08 6.40 10.36
CA ASN A 43 14.18 7.85 10.48
C ASN A 43 12.92 8.45 11.14
N ARG A 44 11.71 7.92 10.88
CA ARG A 44 10.49 8.34 11.55
C ARG A 44 10.51 8.02 13.04
N ILE A 45 10.91 6.81 13.42
CA ILE A 45 11.12 6.43 14.82
C ILE A 45 12.09 7.41 15.50
N ALA A 46 13.23 7.72 14.84
CA ALA A 46 14.22 8.63 15.39
C ALA A 46 13.70 10.06 15.56
N LEU A 47 12.93 10.55 14.58
CA LEU A 47 12.34 11.89 14.62
C LEU A 47 11.32 12.00 15.76
N SER A 48 10.35 11.11 15.83
CA SER A 48 9.35 11.11 16.89
C SER A 48 9.97 10.89 18.27
N TYR A 49 10.97 10.02 18.36
CA TYR A 49 11.75 9.83 19.57
C TYR A 49 12.46 11.12 20.02
N SER A 50 13.01 11.91 19.09
CA SER A 50 13.77 13.13 19.43
C SER A 50 12.89 14.35 19.67
N GLU A 51 11.77 14.49 18.96
CA GLU A 51 10.94 15.71 18.96
C GLU A 51 9.71 15.62 19.83
N SER A 52 9.01 14.45 19.85
CA SER A 52 7.76 14.28 20.60
C SER A 52 7.89 13.41 21.85
N ASN A 53 9.09 13.07 22.26
CA ASN A 53 9.36 12.20 23.40
C ASN A 53 8.67 10.84 23.34
N GLN A 54 8.27 10.40 22.15
CA GLN A 54 7.66 9.09 21.96
C GLN A 54 8.71 7.98 22.13
N GLY A 55 8.47 7.08 23.10
CA GLY A 55 9.35 5.94 23.37
C GLY A 55 8.81 4.60 22.89
N SER A 56 7.54 4.54 22.46
CA SER A 56 6.82 3.30 22.15
C SER A 56 6.18 3.35 20.78
N PHE A 57 6.51 2.35 19.95
CA PHE A 57 6.10 2.28 18.54
C PHE A 57 5.54 0.91 18.21
N THR A 58 4.61 0.86 17.25
CA THR A 58 4.19 -0.39 16.61
C THR A 58 4.55 -0.39 15.13
N LEU A 59 5.01 -1.53 14.63
CA LEU A 59 5.13 -1.80 13.20
C LEU A 59 3.95 -2.68 12.77
N THR A 60 3.04 -2.11 12.00
CA THR A 60 1.81 -2.77 11.59
C THR A 60 1.83 -3.09 10.09
N GLY A 61 1.48 -4.29 9.71
CA GLY A 61 1.40 -4.69 8.30
C GLY A 61 1.28 -6.20 8.11
N PRO A 62 0.93 -6.69 6.91
CA PRO A 62 0.72 -8.11 6.63
C PRO A 62 1.92 -8.99 6.98
N TYR A 63 1.66 -10.29 7.14
CA TYR A 63 2.73 -11.29 7.27
C TYR A 63 3.68 -11.27 6.07
N GLY A 64 4.93 -11.66 6.29
CA GLY A 64 5.92 -11.78 5.22
C GLY A 64 6.42 -10.47 4.60
N THR A 65 6.00 -9.30 5.08
CA THR A 65 6.48 -8.00 4.60
C THR A 65 7.90 -7.64 5.07
N GLY A 66 8.46 -8.36 6.05
CA GLY A 66 9.82 -8.11 6.53
C GLY A 66 9.92 -7.33 7.85
N LYS A 67 8.80 -7.13 8.59
CA LYS A 67 8.79 -6.42 9.89
C LYS A 67 9.76 -7.02 10.90
N SER A 68 9.69 -8.33 11.13
CA SER A 68 10.60 -9.06 12.04
C SER A 68 12.06 -8.96 11.57
N SER A 69 12.29 -8.99 10.26
CA SER A 69 13.62 -8.79 9.67
C SER A 69 14.15 -7.39 9.91
N LEU A 70 13.29 -6.35 9.80
CA LEU A 70 13.67 -4.98 10.14
C LEU A 70 13.99 -4.84 11.64
N ALA A 71 13.19 -5.44 12.51
CA ALA A 71 13.43 -5.41 13.96
C ALA A 71 14.73 -6.11 14.34
N LEU A 72 15.03 -7.26 13.72
CA LEU A 72 16.31 -7.95 13.91
C LEU A 72 17.48 -7.12 13.36
N PHE A 73 17.30 -6.45 12.22
CA PHE A 73 18.31 -5.58 11.64
C PHE A 73 18.51 -4.30 12.48
N LEU A 74 17.43 -3.73 13.04
CA LEU A 74 17.50 -2.65 14.01
C LEU A 74 18.34 -3.07 15.24
N ASN A 75 18.09 -4.28 15.76
CA ASN A 75 18.90 -4.83 16.86
C ASN A 75 20.38 -4.96 16.46
N ALA A 76 20.68 -5.36 15.20
CA ALA A 76 22.05 -5.40 14.70
C ALA A 76 22.69 -4.01 14.62
N LEU A 77 21.96 -2.98 14.16
CA LEU A 77 22.45 -1.59 14.05
C LEU A 77 22.84 -1.00 15.41
N VAL A 78 22.09 -1.33 16.46
CA VAL A 78 22.34 -0.81 17.82
C VAL A 78 23.13 -1.78 18.69
N HIS A 79 23.57 -2.92 18.15
CA HIS A 79 24.20 -4.00 18.89
C HIS A 79 25.46 -3.56 19.62
N ASN A 80 25.73 -4.16 20.79
CA ASN A 80 26.88 -3.85 21.62
C ASN A 80 28.20 -4.36 21.01
N ASP A 81 28.17 -5.48 20.29
CA ASP A 81 29.34 -5.97 19.55
C ASP A 81 29.63 -5.07 18.36
N LYS A 82 30.85 -4.49 18.36
CA LYS A 82 31.32 -3.57 17.32
C LYS A 82 31.34 -4.21 15.92
N LYS A 83 31.62 -5.50 15.80
CA LYS A 83 31.68 -6.19 14.51
C LYS A 83 30.29 -6.24 13.88
N ILE A 84 29.28 -6.65 14.64
CA ILE A 84 27.88 -6.73 14.21
C ILE A 84 27.37 -5.33 13.85
N LYS A 85 27.60 -4.34 14.73
CA LYS A 85 27.19 -2.94 14.49
C LYS A 85 27.79 -2.35 13.22
N ASN A 86 29.12 -2.53 13.02
CA ASN A 86 29.81 -2.01 11.84
C ASN A 86 29.27 -2.65 10.55
N LEU A 87 29.15 -3.98 10.53
CA LEU A 87 28.61 -4.71 9.38
C LEU A 87 27.19 -4.25 9.03
N ALA A 88 26.32 -4.07 10.03
CA ALA A 88 24.96 -3.56 9.82
C ALA A 88 24.96 -2.10 9.32
N SER A 89 25.82 -1.24 9.86
CA SER A 89 25.95 0.17 9.45
C SER A 89 26.46 0.30 8.01
N GLU A 90 27.45 -0.49 7.63
CA GLU A 90 27.95 -0.57 6.25
C GLU A 90 26.86 -1.05 5.29
N ARG A 91 26.12 -2.09 5.71
CA ARG A 91 25.02 -2.63 4.90
C ARG A 91 23.90 -1.62 4.68
N ALA A 92 23.52 -0.87 5.72
CA ALA A 92 22.47 0.15 5.65
C ALA A 92 22.91 1.41 4.89
N LYS A 93 24.23 1.65 4.73
CA LYS A 93 24.77 2.88 4.14
C LYS A 93 24.12 4.13 4.75
N LEU A 94 23.96 4.13 6.08
CA LEU A 94 23.41 5.28 6.79
C LEU A 94 24.40 6.44 6.75
N THR A 95 23.88 7.62 6.43
CA THR A 95 24.66 8.84 6.33
C THR A 95 24.43 9.74 7.55
N LYS A 96 25.24 10.78 7.72
CA LYS A 96 25.01 11.82 8.73
C LYS A 96 23.70 12.58 8.54
N LYS A 97 23.05 12.48 7.37
CA LYS A 97 21.74 13.07 7.12
C LYS A 97 20.59 12.24 7.70
N ASP A 98 20.79 10.95 7.90
CA ASP A 98 19.78 10.07 8.48
C ASP A 98 19.58 10.42 9.96
N GLN A 99 18.33 10.72 10.36
CA GLN A 99 17.98 11.04 11.75
C GLN A 99 18.29 9.88 12.69
N PHE A 100 18.07 8.65 12.22
CA PHE A 100 18.38 7.45 12.98
C PHE A 100 19.85 7.39 13.40
N ASN A 101 20.77 7.73 12.50
CA ASN A 101 22.19 7.78 12.81
C ASN A 101 22.48 8.76 13.96
N LYS A 102 21.97 9.99 13.85
CA LYS A 102 22.18 11.05 14.85
C LYS A 102 21.63 10.70 16.23
N VAL A 103 20.45 10.09 16.28
CA VAL A 103 19.72 9.84 17.53
C VAL A 103 20.18 8.57 18.22
N PHE A 104 20.40 7.49 17.46
CA PHE A 104 20.62 6.16 18.03
C PHE A 104 22.05 5.65 17.87
N LEU A 105 22.74 5.94 16.77
CA LEU A 105 24.06 5.37 16.52
C LEU A 105 25.20 6.24 17.06
N GLU A 106 25.08 7.56 16.99
CA GLU A 106 26.11 8.49 17.50
C GLU A 106 26.06 8.67 19.02
N LYS A 107 24.86 8.57 19.62
CA LYS A 107 24.65 8.89 21.04
C LYS A 107 24.71 7.71 22.00
N GLY A 108 24.86 6.45 21.54
CA GLY A 108 24.85 5.39 22.53
C GLY A 108 25.09 3.97 22.05
N LYS A 109 25.23 3.11 23.04
CA LYS A 109 25.19 1.66 22.95
C LYS A 109 23.85 1.19 23.51
N TRP A 110 23.36 0.04 23.07
CA TRP A 110 22.03 -0.44 23.46
C TRP A 110 22.09 -1.87 23.97
N PHE A 111 21.31 -2.14 25.01
CA PHE A 111 20.99 -3.48 25.48
C PHE A 111 19.61 -3.86 24.93
N SER A 112 19.48 -5.01 24.30
CA SER A 112 18.26 -5.42 23.65
C SER A 112 17.60 -6.58 24.37
N ILE A 113 16.29 -6.50 24.57
CA ILE A 113 15.42 -7.59 25.03
C ILE A 113 14.46 -7.88 23.88
N THR A 114 14.50 -9.12 23.36
CA THR A 114 13.67 -9.56 22.23
C THR A 114 12.74 -10.68 22.68
N ILE A 115 11.45 -10.54 22.40
CA ILE A 115 10.38 -11.44 22.84
C ILE A 115 9.55 -11.83 21.62
N ILE A 116 9.24 -13.12 21.48
CA ILE A 116 8.28 -13.60 20.48
C ILE A 116 6.98 -13.93 21.18
N GLY A 117 5.91 -13.25 20.78
CA GLY A 117 4.56 -13.47 21.28
C GLY A 117 3.98 -14.82 20.85
N GLY A 118 3.04 -15.32 21.62
CA GLY A 118 2.36 -16.56 21.38
C GLY A 118 1.04 -16.64 22.16
N LYS A 119 0.39 -17.79 22.14
CA LYS A 119 -0.79 -18.06 22.97
C LYS A 119 -0.35 -18.41 24.41
N LEU A 120 0.23 -17.46 25.10
CA LEU A 120 0.81 -17.59 26.44
C LEU A 120 0.39 -16.40 27.31
N ASN A 121 0.46 -16.57 28.61
CA ASN A 121 0.25 -15.45 29.53
C ASN A 121 1.32 -14.37 29.32
N SER A 122 0.90 -13.15 29.04
CA SER A 122 1.79 -12.03 28.70
C SER A 122 2.75 -11.70 29.84
N ASN A 123 2.26 -11.69 31.08
CA ASN A 123 3.05 -11.34 32.25
C ASN A 123 4.15 -12.36 32.51
N ASP A 124 3.83 -13.66 32.44
CA ASP A 124 4.80 -14.74 32.64
C ASP A 124 5.88 -14.74 31.54
N LEU A 125 5.46 -14.57 30.29
CA LEU A 125 6.39 -14.55 29.16
C LEU A 125 7.33 -13.33 29.23
N ILE A 126 6.80 -12.13 29.49
CA ILE A 126 7.61 -10.91 29.53
C ILE A 126 8.57 -10.96 30.74
N ALA A 127 8.09 -11.38 31.93
CA ALA A 127 8.92 -11.46 33.12
C ALA A 127 10.08 -12.47 32.91
N SER A 128 9.81 -13.65 32.39
CA SER A 128 10.83 -14.67 32.12
C SER A 128 11.83 -14.25 31.04
N SER A 129 11.36 -13.61 29.98
CA SER A 129 12.21 -13.11 28.90
C SER A 129 13.15 -11.99 29.35
N ILE A 130 12.68 -11.09 30.22
CA ILE A 130 13.51 -10.06 30.83
C ILE A 130 14.63 -10.69 31.68
N ASP A 131 14.28 -11.66 32.53
CA ASP A 131 15.25 -12.32 33.39
C ASP A 131 16.27 -13.13 32.58
N GLN A 132 15.83 -13.81 31.52
CA GLN A 132 16.69 -14.54 30.59
C GLN A 132 17.65 -13.58 29.87
N ALA A 133 17.17 -12.46 29.30
CA ALA A 133 18.01 -11.49 28.63
C ALA A 133 19.08 -10.90 29.56
N VAL A 134 18.70 -10.59 30.81
CA VAL A 134 19.67 -10.13 31.83
C VAL A 134 20.70 -11.21 32.17
N ALA A 135 20.29 -12.46 32.29
CA ALA A 135 21.19 -13.56 32.64
C ALA A 135 22.19 -13.89 31.51
N GLU A 136 21.72 -13.89 30.25
CA GLU A 136 22.50 -14.35 29.10
C GLU A 136 23.30 -13.25 28.39
N SER A 137 22.75 -12.02 28.36
CA SER A 137 23.22 -10.96 27.45
C SER A 137 23.55 -9.65 28.15
N TRP A 138 23.67 -9.64 29.52
CA TRP A 138 24.02 -8.41 30.22
C TRP A 138 25.31 -7.81 29.71
N ILE A 139 25.37 -6.48 29.69
CA ILE A 139 26.47 -5.70 29.09
C ILE A 139 27.85 -5.92 29.72
N ASP A 140 27.89 -6.42 30.94
CA ASP A 140 29.13 -6.71 31.68
C ASP A 140 29.17 -8.14 32.20
N LYS A 141 30.38 -8.62 32.51
CA LYS A 141 30.55 -9.93 33.15
C LYS A 141 29.89 -10.04 34.53
N LYS A 142 29.62 -8.92 35.21
CA LYS A 142 29.04 -8.87 36.55
C LYS A 142 27.66 -8.22 36.52
N ILE A 143 26.63 -9.05 36.67
CA ILE A 143 25.23 -8.58 36.76
C ILE A 143 25.04 -7.88 38.11
N PRO A 144 24.48 -6.66 38.16
CA PRO A 144 24.13 -5.96 39.40
C PRO A 144 23.23 -6.81 40.31
N PRO A 145 23.45 -6.79 41.65
CA PRO A 145 22.63 -7.58 42.59
C PRO A 145 21.12 -7.27 42.46
N SER A 146 20.76 -6.02 42.19
CA SER A 146 19.39 -5.58 41.97
C SER A 146 18.70 -6.24 40.79
N LEU A 147 19.45 -6.70 39.79
CA LEU A 147 18.97 -7.37 38.58
C LEU A 147 19.01 -8.90 38.66
N LYS A 148 19.63 -9.48 39.70
CA LYS A 148 19.64 -10.95 39.90
C LYS A 148 18.34 -11.48 40.46
N ILE A 149 17.50 -10.62 41.03
CA ILE A 149 16.22 -11.01 41.62
C ILE A 149 15.26 -11.39 40.47
N LYS A 150 14.66 -12.59 40.54
CA LYS A 150 13.65 -13.02 39.57
C LYS A 150 12.45 -12.07 39.56
N THR A 151 11.99 -11.77 38.36
CA THR A 151 10.83 -10.89 38.14
C THR A 151 9.55 -11.67 38.43
N LYS A 152 8.70 -11.17 39.33
CA LYS A 152 7.37 -11.74 39.53
C LYS A 152 6.47 -11.35 38.36
N PRO A 153 5.54 -12.22 37.92
CA PRO A 153 4.68 -11.98 36.76
C PRO A 153 3.48 -11.07 37.08
N GLN A 154 3.69 -10.00 37.82
CA GLN A 154 2.73 -8.91 38.04
C GLN A 154 3.25 -7.66 37.34
N THR A 155 2.35 -6.92 36.73
CA THR A 155 2.64 -5.71 35.96
C THR A 155 3.56 -4.73 36.70
N GLU A 156 3.24 -4.42 37.98
CA GLU A 156 4.06 -3.54 38.82
C GLU A 156 5.51 -4.02 38.98
N HIS A 157 5.71 -5.33 39.14
CA HIS A 157 7.06 -5.90 39.31
C HIS A 157 7.84 -5.90 38.00
N ILE A 158 7.18 -6.12 36.86
CA ILE A 158 7.77 -6.03 35.51
C ILE A 158 8.23 -4.60 35.26
N ILE A 159 7.38 -3.61 35.49
CA ILE A 159 7.73 -2.20 35.33
C ILE A 159 8.90 -1.79 36.26
N LYS A 160 8.84 -2.19 37.53
CA LYS A 160 9.96 -1.93 38.47
C LYS A 160 11.26 -2.56 38.00
N LYS A 161 11.22 -3.76 37.40
CA LYS A 161 12.40 -4.42 36.86
C LYS A 161 12.95 -3.68 35.65
N LEU A 162 12.09 -3.30 34.69
CA LEU A 162 12.47 -2.52 33.51
C LEU A 162 13.12 -1.19 33.92
N ASN A 163 12.54 -0.46 34.87
CA ASN A 163 13.11 0.77 35.38
C ASN A 163 14.50 0.58 36.01
N ARG A 164 14.68 -0.49 36.81
CA ARG A 164 16.01 -0.82 37.35
C ARG A 164 17.02 -1.11 36.24
N ILE A 165 16.62 -1.83 35.20
CA ILE A 165 17.47 -2.08 34.02
C ILE A 165 17.87 -0.76 33.37
N VAL A 166 16.91 0.13 33.11
CA VAL A 166 17.18 1.45 32.48
C VAL A 166 18.16 2.28 33.34
N ILE A 167 17.94 2.33 34.67
CA ILE A 167 18.85 3.06 35.57
C ILE A 167 20.29 2.49 35.55
N GLU A 168 20.43 1.17 35.59
CA GLU A 168 21.77 0.54 35.57
C GLU A 168 22.45 0.70 34.19
N LEU A 169 21.68 0.71 33.10
CA LEU A 169 22.16 0.97 31.75
C LEU A 169 22.59 2.44 31.60
N ASN A 170 21.80 3.39 32.12
CA ASN A 170 22.10 4.82 32.02
C ASN A 170 23.40 5.19 32.72
N LYS A 171 23.74 4.56 33.87
CA LYS A 171 25.04 4.74 34.55
C LYS A 171 26.24 4.45 33.63
N LYS A 172 26.04 3.73 32.54
CA LYS A 172 27.09 3.28 31.61
C LYS A 172 26.89 3.83 30.18
N ASN A 173 26.01 4.80 30.02
CA ASN A 173 25.61 5.35 28.71
C ASN A 173 25.07 4.29 27.73
N PHE A 174 24.25 3.37 28.22
CA PHE A 174 23.52 2.42 27.40
C PHE A 174 22.04 2.74 27.39
N GLY A 175 21.39 2.53 26.24
CA GLY A 175 19.94 2.51 26.11
C GLY A 175 19.35 1.09 26.24
N LEU A 176 18.06 1.00 26.45
CA LEU A 176 17.27 -0.24 26.44
C LEU A 176 16.42 -0.29 25.17
N LEU A 177 16.55 -1.34 24.37
CA LEU A 177 15.65 -1.68 23.27
C LEU A 177 14.81 -2.91 23.67
N LEU A 178 13.50 -2.73 23.79
CA LEU A 178 12.54 -3.82 23.97
C LEU A 178 11.82 -4.07 22.65
N VAL A 179 11.88 -5.29 22.13
CA VAL A 179 11.15 -5.69 20.90
C VAL A 179 10.23 -6.85 21.22
N ILE A 180 8.94 -6.71 20.92
CA ILE A 180 7.97 -7.80 21.03
C ILE A 180 7.42 -8.11 19.63
N ASP A 181 7.86 -9.23 19.05
CA ASP A 181 7.29 -9.75 17.80
C ASP A 181 5.98 -10.49 18.08
N GLU A 182 5.08 -10.49 17.12
CA GLU A 182 3.75 -11.10 17.28
C GLU A 182 2.99 -10.58 18.53
N MET A 183 3.17 -9.32 18.90
CA MET A 183 2.53 -8.71 20.07
C MET A 183 0.99 -8.83 20.01
N GLY A 184 0.39 -8.79 18.82
CA GLY A 184 -1.05 -8.97 18.62
C GLY A 184 -1.57 -10.30 19.17
N ARG A 185 -0.80 -11.39 19.05
CA ARG A 185 -1.19 -12.70 19.61
C ARG A 185 -1.22 -12.73 21.13
N LEU A 186 -0.33 -11.98 21.77
CA LEU A 186 -0.35 -11.83 23.23
C LEU A 186 -1.58 -11.05 23.67
N LEU A 187 -1.88 -9.96 22.97
CA LEU A 187 -3.06 -9.13 23.23
C LEU A 187 -4.36 -9.92 23.02
N GLU A 188 -4.49 -10.66 21.93
CA GLU A 188 -5.64 -11.54 21.67
C GLU A 188 -5.81 -12.61 22.77
N PHE A 189 -4.71 -13.25 23.15
CA PHE A 189 -4.76 -14.27 24.20
C PHE A 189 -5.17 -13.67 25.55
N ALA A 190 -4.60 -12.52 25.92
CA ALA A 190 -4.99 -11.82 27.14
C ALA A 190 -6.47 -11.40 27.11
N SER A 191 -6.97 -10.90 25.99
CA SER A 191 -8.38 -10.52 25.82
C SER A 191 -9.33 -11.70 25.97
N ASN A 192 -8.97 -12.86 25.44
CA ASN A 192 -9.81 -14.05 25.45
C ASN A 192 -9.76 -14.83 26.77
N THR A 193 -8.69 -14.69 27.56
CA THR A 193 -8.48 -15.44 28.81
C THR A 193 -8.64 -14.59 30.06
N GLY A 194 -9.00 -13.31 29.94
CA GLY A 194 -9.07 -12.36 31.04
C GLY A 194 -7.69 -11.97 31.59
N GLY A 195 -6.65 -12.05 30.76
CA GLY A 195 -5.30 -11.62 31.11
C GLY A 195 -5.16 -10.10 31.24
N ASP A 196 -4.01 -9.66 31.77
CA ASP A 196 -3.75 -8.26 32.04
C ASP A 196 -3.34 -7.49 30.76
N LEU A 197 -4.31 -6.83 30.14
CA LEU A 197 -4.09 -5.91 29.00
C LEU A 197 -3.34 -4.64 29.39
N ASN A 198 -3.46 -4.20 30.66
CA ASN A 198 -2.84 -2.97 31.13
C ASN A 198 -1.32 -3.03 31.11
N LEU A 199 -0.73 -4.24 31.16
CA LEU A 199 0.71 -4.42 31.10
C LEU A 199 1.34 -3.69 29.89
N PHE A 200 0.75 -3.82 28.71
CA PHE A 200 1.27 -3.19 27.50
C PHE A 200 1.14 -1.66 27.52
N GLN A 201 0.03 -1.16 28.07
CA GLN A 201 -0.17 0.27 28.30
C GLN A 201 0.86 0.82 29.27
N GLU A 202 1.06 0.18 30.42
CA GLU A 202 2.02 0.62 31.43
C GLU A 202 3.47 0.57 30.95
N ILE A 203 3.86 -0.47 30.19
CA ILE A 203 5.19 -0.51 29.56
C ILE A 203 5.35 0.67 28.59
N ALA A 204 4.36 0.94 27.75
CA ALA A 204 4.43 1.99 26.75
C ALA A 204 4.51 3.38 27.39
N GLU A 205 3.71 3.64 28.42
CA GLU A 205 3.75 4.88 29.20
C GLU A 205 5.10 5.04 29.93
N ASN A 206 5.58 3.97 30.56
CA ASN A 206 6.83 3.98 31.28
C ASN A 206 8.02 4.33 30.36
N PHE A 207 8.05 3.79 29.14
CA PHE A 207 9.12 4.11 28.18
C PHE A 207 9.08 5.55 27.71
N SER A 208 7.91 6.14 27.57
CA SER A 208 7.76 7.57 27.26
C SER A 208 8.12 8.47 28.47
N ASN A 209 7.68 8.10 29.67
CA ASN A 209 7.94 8.85 30.91
C ASN A 209 9.42 8.83 31.29
N ASN A 210 10.12 7.70 31.18
CA ASN A 210 11.53 7.60 31.48
C ASN A 210 12.37 8.58 30.66
N LYS A 211 11.95 8.87 29.44
CA LYS A 211 12.61 9.85 28.60
C LYS A 211 12.33 11.29 29.06
N LEU A 212 11.08 11.61 29.42
CA LEU A 212 10.70 12.92 29.93
C LEU A 212 11.44 13.26 31.23
N GLU A 213 11.61 12.27 32.12
CA GLU A 213 12.28 12.41 33.40
C GLU A 213 13.81 12.29 33.31
N ASN A 214 14.39 12.11 32.11
CA ASN A 214 15.82 11.86 31.89
C ASN A 214 16.39 10.68 32.69
N ILE A 215 15.56 9.66 32.97
CA ILE A 215 15.96 8.45 33.70
C ILE A 215 16.93 7.60 32.84
N GLY A 216 16.77 7.65 31.50
CA GLY A 216 17.63 6.96 30.54
C GLY A 216 17.02 6.89 29.15
N HIS A 217 17.77 6.29 28.22
CA HIS A 217 17.31 6.05 26.86
C HIS A 217 16.65 4.69 26.75
N ASN A 218 15.41 4.62 26.29
CA ASN A 218 14.67 3.39 26.09
C ASN A 218 13.74 3.48 24.90
N LEU A 219 13.60 2.39 24.16
CA LEU A 219 12.76 2.26 22.98
C LEU A 219 11.98 0.95 23.05
N PHE A 220 10.67 1.01 22.91
CA PHE A 220 9.79 -0.14 22.81
C PHE A 220 9.23 -0.26 21.40
N LEU A 221 9.40 -1.42 20.77
CA LEU A 221 8.91 -1.73 19.43
C LEU A 221 8.04 -2.97 19.46
N GLY A 222 6.74 -2.81 19.26
CA GLY A 222 5.78 -3.90 19.06
C GLY A 222 5.59 -4.21 17.58
N ILE A 223 5.47 -5.48 17.21
CA ILE A 223 5.18 -5.89 15.83
C ILE A 223 3.78 -6.49 15.77
N LEU A 224 2.96 -5.93 14.87
CA LEU A 224 1.57 -6.33 14.63
C LEU A 224 1.40 -6.81 13.18
N HIS A 225 0.52 -7.78 12.97
CA HIS A 225 0.23 -8.30 11.63
C HIS A 225 -0.98 -7.63 10.99
N GLN A 226 -1.77 -6.93 11.79
CA GLN A 226 -2.94 -6.17 11.36
C GLN A 226 -3.11 -4.95 12.28
N PRO A 227 -3.89 -3.93 11.89
CA PRO A 227 -4.21 -2.79 12.74
C PRO A 227 -4.88 -3.21 14.06
N PHE A 228 -4.72 -2.40 15.11
CA PHE A 228 -5.35 -2.66 16.41
C PHE A 228 -6.87 -2.85 16.31
N GLU A 229 -7.53 -2.08 15.44
CA GLU A 229 -8.97 -2.13 15.22
C GLU A 229 -9.44 -3.49 14.68
N GLU A 230 -8.66 -4.12 13.82
CA GLU A 230 -8.99 -5.44 13.28
C GLU A 230 -8.93 -6.54 14.35
N TYR A 231 -7.95 -6.49 15.26
CA TYR A 231 -7.87 -7.41 16.39
C TYR A 231 -9.07 -7.27 17.33
N ALA A 232 -9.52 -6.05 17.55
CA ALA A 232 -10.61 -5.74 18.46
C ALA A 232 -12.00 -5.97 17.85
N SER A 233 -12.12 -6.09 16.51
CA SER A 233 -13.41 -6.08 15.80
C SER A 233 -14.37 -7.20 16.21
N SER A 234 -13.85 -8.35 16.63
CA SER A 234 -14.63 -9.51 17.09
C SER A 234 -14.88 -9.54 18.60
N LEU A 235 -14.33 -8.57 19.35
CA LEU A 235 -14.37 -8.56 20.80
C LEU A 235 -15.52 -7.68 21.32
N GLY A 236 -15.93 -7.90 22.58
CA GLY A 236 -16.95 -7.07 23.24
C GLY A 236 -16.50 -5.60 23.39
N ARG A 237 -17.48 -4.68 23.47
CA ARG A 237 -17.25 -3.24 23.48
C ARG A 237 -16.25 -2.77 24.56
N THR A 238 -16.32 -3.32 25.77
CA THR A 238 -15.40 -2.98 26.86
C THR A 238 -13.95 -3.31 26.52
N VAL A 239 -13.72 -4.45 25.90
CA VAL A 239 -12.38 -4.87 25.48
C VAL A 239 -11.88 -3.99 24.32
N GLN A 240 -12.76 -3.58 23.41
CA GLN A 240 -12.42 -2.63 22.34
C GLN A 240 -11.96 -1.29 22.91
N GLU A 241 -12.61 -0.78 23.94
CA GLU A 241 -12.22 0.45 24.62
C GLU A 241 -10.84 0.34 25.30
N ASP A 242 -10.52 -0.81 25.88
CA ASP A 242 -9.20 -1.06 26.47
C ASP A 242 -8.11 -1.18 25.38
N TRP A 243 -8.41 -1.80 24.25
CA TRP A 243 -7.50 -1.83 23.09
C TRP A 243 -7.21 -0.43 22.55
N GLN A 244 -8.20 0.45 22.48
CA GLN A 244 -8.01 1.85 22.05
C GLN A 244 -7.11 2.62 23.02
N LYS A 245 -7.20 2.36 24.34
CA LYS A 245 -6.29 2.96 25.33
C LYS A 245 -4.84 2.52 25.10
N ILE A 246 -4.64 1.22 24.85
CA ILE A 246 -3.31 0.69 24.54
C ILE A 246 -2.78 1.33 23.25
N GLN A 247 -3.58 1.33 22.17
CA GLN A 247 -3.22 1.93 20.88
C GLN A 247 -2.79 3.38 21.03
N GLY A 248 -3.51 4.16 21.84
CA GLY A 248 -3.22 5.58 22.08
C GLY A 248 -1.86 5.85 22.77
N ARG A 249 -1.16 4.82 23.28
CA ARG A 249 0.18 4.94 23.88
C ARG A 249 1.31 4.63 22.91
N PHE A 250 0.98 4.08 21.75
CA PHE A 250 1.96 3.78 20.70
C PHE A 250 1.81 4.75 19.52
N GLU A 251 2.92 5.07 18.89
CA GLU A 251 2.88 5.58 17.52
C GLU A 251 2.86 4.41 16.56
N ASP A 252 1.75 4.25 15.83
CA ASP A 252 1.65 3.19 14.83
C ASP A 252 2.33 3.61 13.52
N ILE A 253 3.22 2.74 13.05
CA ILE A 253 3.97 2.93 11.81
C ILE A 253 3.60 1.80 10.85
N PRO A 254 2.82 2.09 9.80
CA PRO A 254 2.47 1.08 8.83
C PRO A 254 3.71 0.62 8.03
N PHE A 255 3.94 -0.68 8.03
CA PHE A 255 4.98 -1.32 7.22
C PHE A 255 4.38 -1.75 5.89
N SER A 256 4.35 -0.85 4.93
CA SER A 256 3.84 -1.10 3.58
C SER A 256 4.95 -0.90 2.55
N ILE A 257 5.28 -1.97 1.85
CA ILE A 257 6.28 -1.93 0.76
C ILE A 257 5.57 -1.50 -0.52
N GLY A 258 6.10 -0.48 -1.18
CA GLY A 258 5.63 -0.01 -2.48
C GLY A 258 5.79 -1.07 -3.59
N ALA A 259 5.08 -0.89 -4.69
CA ALA A 259 5.15 -1.82 -5.82
C ALA A 259 6.58 -1.90 -6.40
N ASP A 260 7.23 -0.77 -6.60
CA ASP A 260 8.59 -0.68 -7.15
C ASP A 260 9.61 -1.36 -6.24
N GLU A 261 9.46 -1.16 -4.94
CA GLU A 261 10.34 -1.76 -3.94
C GLU A 261 10.12 -3.28 -3.82
N SER A 262 8.89 -3.76 -3.98
CA SER A 262 8.59 -5.19 -4.06
C SER A 262 9.29 -5.84 -5.24
N ILE A 263 9.26 -5.20 -6.41
CA ILE A 263 9.94 -5.68 -7.63
C ILE A 263 11.46 -5.67 -7.42
N PHE A 264 12.01 -4.63 -6.82
CA PHE A 264 13.43 -4.57 -6.47
C PHE A 264 13.84 -5.73 -5.56
N LEU A 265 13.03 -6.06 -4.56
CA LEU A 265 13.28 -7.19 -3.66
C LEU A 265 13.20 -8.54 -4.38
N ILE A 266 12.24 -8.74 -5.31
CA ILE A 266 12.16 -9.92 -6.16
C ILE A 266 13.42 -10.04 -7.01
N ALA A 267 13.86 -8.95 -7.66
CA ALA A 267 15.06 -8.92 -8.47
C ALA A 267 16.32 -9.30 -7.68
N LYS A 268 16.41 -8.92 -6.39
CA LYS A 268 17.51 -9.30 -5.51
C LYS A 268 17.41 -10.73 -4.97
N ALA A 269 16.20 -11.29 -4.91
CA ALA A 269 16.00 -12.68 -4.53
C ALA A 269 16.42 -13.67 -5.62
N ILE A 270 16.34 -13.27 -6.88
CA ILE A 270 16.72 -14.11 -8.04
C ILE A 270 18.19 -13.86 -8.38
N LYS A 271 19.02 -14.88 -8.20
CA LYS A 271 20.45 -14.84 -8.55
C LYS A 271 20.70 -15.57 -9.87
N LYS A 272 21.38 -14.92 -10.80
CA LYS A 272 21.82 -15.49 -12.08
C LYS A 272 23.24 -16.04 -11.89
N LYS A 273 23.44 -17.35 -12.02
CA LYS A 273 24.78 -18.00 -11.92
C LYS A 273 25.60 -17.82 -13.18
N ASN A 274 24.94 -17.87 -14.35
CA ASN A 274 25.57 -17.77 -15.65
C ASN A 274 24.94 -16.64 -16.48
N LYS A 275 25.61 -16.26 -17.59
CA LYS A 275 25.04 -15.32 -18.56
C LYS A 275 23.76 -15.91 -19.17
N ILE A 276 22.72 -15.12 -19.23
CA ILE A 276 21.47 -15.47 -19.89
C ILE A 276 21.73 -15.50 -21.40
N SER A 277 21.01 -16.36 -22.13
CA SER A 277 21.10 -16.39 -23.59
C SER A 277 20.72 -15.03 -24.20
N GLU A 278 21.37 -14.65 -25.32
CA GLU A 278 21.06 -13.36 -25.97
C GLU A 278 19.58 -13.25 -26.40
N ILE A 279 18.94 -14.37 -26.74
CA ILE A 279 17.52 -14.41 -27.10
C ILE A 279 16.66 -14.03 -25.91
N SER A 280 16.93 -14.60 -24.74
CA SER A 280 16.20 -14.32 -23.51
C SER A 280 16.44 -12.88 -23.03
N ASP A 281 17.67 -12.38 -23.13
CA ASP A 281 18.02 -10.99 -22.74
C ASP A 281 17.32 -9.96 -23.64
N LYS A 282 17.33 -10.17 -24.95
CA LYS A 282 16.62 -9.31 -25.91
C LYS A 282 15.11 -9.32 -25.69
N LYS A 283 14.54 -10.49 -25.39
CA LYS A 283 13.11 -10.65 -25.17
C LYS A 283 12.66 -9.93 -23.89
N ILE A 284 13.31 -10.17 -22.75
CA ILE A 284 12.94 -9.55 -21.48
C ILE A 284 13.04 -8.02 -21.57
N LYS A 285 14.10 -7.47 -22.17
CA LYS A 285 14.27 -6.03 -22.38
C LYS A 285 13.17 -5.43 -23.26
N ARG A 286 12.78 -6.12 -24.36
CA ARG A 286 11.70 -5.67 -25.23
C ARG A 286 10.36 -5.60 -24.49
N VAL A 287 9.99 -6.70 -23.81
CA VAL A 287 8.74 -6.80 -23.06
C VAL A 287 8.69 -5.77 -21.93
N THR A 288 9.79 -5.62 -21.18
CA THR A 288 9.88 -4.63 -20.11
C THR A 288 9.65 -3.22 -20.63
N LYS A 289 10.33 -2.81 -21.71
CA LYS A 289 10.16 -1.48 -22.31
C LYS A 289 8.73 -1.20 -22.78
N SER A 290 8.08 -2.20 -23.38
CA SER A 290 6.70 -2.07 -23.84
C SER A 290 5.73 -1.87 -22.67
N ILE A 291 5.86 -2.69 -21.63
CA ILE A 291 5.02 -2.60 -20.43
C ILE A 291 5.23 -1.27 -19.71
N ILE A 292 6.48 -0.83 -19.51
CA ILE A 292 6.77 0.46 -18.88
C ILE A 292 6.14 1.62 -19.65
N ARG A 293 6.29 1.66 -20.97
CA ARG A 293 5.65 2.70 -21.80
C ARG A 293 4.13 2.75 -21.64
N THR A 294 3.50 1.60 -21.44
CA THR A 294 2.04 1.52 -21.25
C THR A 294 1.63 1.99 -19.85
N ILE A 295 2.42 1.64 -18.82
CA ILE A 295 2.18 2.06 -17.43
C ILE A 295 2.45 3.56 -17.26
N GLN A 296 3.48 4.11 -17.90
CA GLN A 296 3.84 5.54 -17.82
C GLN A 296 2.75 6.48 -18.31
N LYS A 297 1.95 6.05 -19.28
CA LYS A 297 0.75 6.80 -19.68
C LYS A 297 -0.25 6.99 -18.53
N SER A 298 -0.09 6.24 -17.43
CA SER A 298 -0.94 6.27 -16.23
C SER A 298 -0.26 6.81 -14.93
N LYS A 299 0.94 7.41 -14.98
CA LYS A 299 1.65 8.08 -13.86
C LYS A 299 2.00 7.20 -12.64
N VAL A 300 2.66 6.07 -12.80
CA VAL A 300 2.91 5.12 -11.69
C VAL A 300 4.32 5.18 -11.06
N SER A 301 5.34 5.80 -11.63
CA SER A 301 6.67 5.87 -10.96
C SER A 301 7.45 7.16 -11.23
N ASN A 302 8.24 7.57 -10.21
CA ASN A 302 9.10 8.76 -10.26
C ASN A 302 10.55 8.45 -10.69
N ASP A 303 10.97 7.18 -10.82
CA ASP A 303 12.34 6.76 -11.18
C ASP A 303 12.32 5.59 -12.18
N GLU A 304 12.29 5.94 -13.46
CA GLU A 304 12.08 5.02 -14.58
C GLU A 304 13.23 4.01 -14.77
N ASN A 305 14.47 4.46 -14.68
CA ASN A 305 15.63 3.60 -14.92
C ASN A 305 15.76 2.52 -13.85
N SER A 306 15.41 2.83 -12.61
CA SER A 306 15.46 1.88 -11.49
C SER A 306 14.41 0.77 -11.61
N LEU A 307 13.20 1.09 -12.10
CA LEU A 307 12.12 0.10 -12.30
C LEU A 307 12.41 -0.81 -13.50
N GLU A 308 12.89 -0.25 -14.63
CA GLU A 308 13.27 -1.03 -15.81
C GLU A 308 14.33 -2.07 -15.46
N ASP A 309 15.41 -1.65 -14.82
CA ASP A 309 16.49 -2.53 -14.39
C ASP A 309 16.00 -3.61 -13.41
N SER A 310 15.12 -3.25 -12.47
CA SER A 310 14.56 -4.19 -11.52
C SER A 310 13.71 -5.26 -12.22
N LEU A 311 12.85 -4.89 -13.16
CA LEU A 311 12.01 -5.82 -13.93
C LEU A 311 12.87 -6.75 -14.82
N ILE A 312 13.91 -6.26 -15.48
CA ILE A 312 14.85 -7.07 -16.25
C ILE A 312 15.57 -8.08 -15.34
N ASN A 313 15.89 -7.68 -14.12
CA ASN A 313 16.56 -8.55 -13.16
C ASN A 313 15.62 -9.57 -12.49
N CYS A 314 14.30 -9.44 -12.63
CA CYS A 314 13.33 -10.47 -12.23
C CYS A 314 13.27 -11.69 -13.18
N PHE A 315 14.05 -11.70 -14.27
CA PHE A 315 14.13 -12.88 -15.15
C PHE A 315 14.35 -14.18 -14.34
N PRO A 316 13.60 -15.27 -14.58
CA PRO A 316 12.80 -15.60 -15.76
C PRO A 316 11.31 -15.19 -15.66
N LEU A 317 10.90 -14.42 -14.66
CA LEU A 317 9.52 -13.96 -14.57
C LEU A 317 9.20 -12.99 -15.71
N ASN A 318 8.01 -13.14 -16.31
CA ASN A 318 7.47 -12.10 -17.17
C ASN A 318 7.30 -10.82 -16.34
N PRO A 319 7.64 -9.63 -16.84
CA PRO A 319 7.47 -8.38 -16.11
C PRO A 319 6.07 -8.15 -15.54
N LEU A 320 5.01 -8.58 -16.25
CA LEU A 320 3.64 -8.53 -15.73
C LEU A 320 3.44 -9.41 -14.49
N VAL A 321 4.04 -10.61 -14.47
CA VAL A 321 4.03 -11.47 -13.29
C VAL A 321 4.68 -10.76 -12.11
N SER A 322 5.88 -10.19 -12.31
CA SER A 322 6.60 -9.46 -11.27
C SER A 322 5.80 -8.30 -10.68
N LEU A 323 5.07 -7.57 -11.54
CA LEU A 323 4.18 -6.47 -11.15
C LEU A 323 2.97 -6.96 -10.35
N LEU A 324 2.33 -8.07 -10.77
CA LEU A 324 1.12 -8.57 -10.12
C LEU A 324 1.37 -9.34 -8.81
N LEU A 325 2.59 -9.85 -8.57
CA LEU A 325 2.91 -10.56 -7.33
C LEU A 325 2.67 -9.70 -6.07
N GLY A 326 2.95 -8.39 -6.13
CA GLY A 326 2.67 -7.46 -5.03
C GLY A 326 1.18 -7.38 -4.67
N PRO A 327 0.28 -7.03 -5.59
CA PRO A 327 -1.17 -7.08 -5.39
C PRO A 327 -1.70 -8.44 -4.95
N ILE A 328 -1.22 -9.54 -5.54
CA ILE A 328 -1.64 -10.89 -5.18
C ILE A 328 -1.29 -11.21 -3.72
N SER A 329 -0.08 -10.86 -3.27
CA SER A 329 0.35 -11.12 -1.89
C SER A 329 -0.40 -10.29 -0.84
N ARG A 330 -1.02 -9.17 -1.24
CA ARG A 330 -1.85 -8.35 -0.35
C ARG A 330 -3.26 -8.92 -0.17
N ASN A 331 -3.73 -9.71 -1.12
CA ASN A 331 -4.98 -10.45 -0.97
C ASN A 331 -4.72 -11.67 -0.08
N ARG A 332 -5.22 -11.62 1.16
CA ARG A 332 -5.04 -12.67 2.16
C ARG A 332 -5.81 -13.92 1.74
N PHE A 333 -5.12 -14.89 1.15
CA PHE A 333 -5.70 -16.19 0.80
C PHE A 333 -5.53 -17.19 1.96
N GLY A 334 -6.43 -17.12 2.94
CA GLY A 334 -6.48 -18.08 4.05
C GLY A 334 -5.47 -17.84 5.18
N GLN A 335 -5.44 -18.74 6.16
CA GLN A 335 -4.64 -18.61 7.39
C GLN A 335 -3.12 -18.75 7.19
N ASN A 336 -2.67 -19.29 6.05
CA ASN A 336 -1.26 -19.41 5.69
C ASN A 336 -0.89 -18.34 4.67
N GLU A 337 -0.72 -17.10 5.14
CA GLU A 337 -0.25 -15.99 4.32
C GLU A 337 1.16 -16.29 3.79
N ARG A 338 1.23 -16.74 2.53
CA ARG A 338 2.51 -16.94 1.86
C ARG A 338 2.97 -15.63 1.25
N SER A 339 4.15 -15.20 1.64
CA SER A 339 4.80 -14.02 1.08
C SER A 339 5.17 -14.25 -0.41
N ILE A 340 5.44 -13.16 -1.14
CA ILE A 340 6.04 -13.22 -2.49
C ILE A 340 7.24 -14.18 -2.52
N PHE A 341 8.05 -14.19 -1.48
CA PHE A 341 9.25 -15.02 -1.39
C PHE A 341 8.94 -16.52 -1.23
N THR A 342 7.79 -16.86 -0.66
CA THR A 342 7.32 -18.24 -0.61
C THR A 342 6.97 -18.74 -2.01
N PHE A 343 6.32 -17.92 -2.83
CA PHE A 343 6.09 -18.23 -4.25
C PHE A 343 7.40 -18.47 -5.00
N LEU A 344 8.41 -17.60 -4.84
CA LEU A 344 9.70 -17.76 -5.52
C LEU A 344 10.40 -19.08 -5.17
N ASN A 345 10.15 -19.63 -3.99
CA ASN A 345 10.73 -20.89 -3.51
C ASN A 345 9.77 -22.08 -3.60
N SER A 346 8.57 -21.89 -4.17
CA SER A 346 7.59 -22.95 -4.24
C SER A 346 7.97 -24.02 -5.24
N GLY A 347 8.18 -25.25 -4.74
CA GLY A 347 8.29 -26.46 -5.55
C GLY A 347 6.94 -27.10 -5.90
N GLU A 348 5.83 -26.46 -5.54
CA GLU A 348 4.47 -26.90 -5.84
C GLU A 348 4.21 -26.92 -7.36
N PRO A 349 3.19 -27.68 -7.83
CA PRO A 349 2.80 -27.69 -9.23
C PRO A 349 2.61 -26.26 -9.77
N HIS A 350 3.11 -26.00 -10.97
CA HIS A 350 3.12 -24.70 -11.64
C HIS A 350 3.88 -23.57 -10.90
N GLY A 351 4.52 -23.83 -9.74
CA GLY A 351 5.35 -22.87 -9.02
C GLY A 351 6.65 -22.55 -9.77
N LEU A 352 7.37 -21.51 -9.31
CA LEU A 352 8.58 -21.06 -10.02
C LEU A 352 9.67 -22.14 -10.07
N ILE A 353 9.94 -22.84 -8.96
CA ILE A 353 10.94 -23.92 -8.96
C ILE A 353 10.55 -25.07 -9.89
N HIS A 354 9.25 -25.41 -9.95
CA HIS A 354 8.74 -26.41 -10.89
C HIS A 354 8.98 -25.97 -12.34
N PHE A 355 8.75 -24.68 -12.64
CA PHE A 355 9.04 -24.11 -13.97
C PHE A 355 10.53 -24.16 -14.30
N LEU A 356 11.41 -23.79 -13.37
CA LEU A 356 12.86 -23.79 -13.57
C LEU A 356 13.42 -25.18 -13.90
N ARG A 357 12.84 -26.23 -13.30
CA ARG A 357 13.25 -27.64 -13.55
C ARG A 357 12.80 -28.18 -14.89
N ASN A 358 11.69 -27.67 -15.42
CA ASN A 358 11.05 -28.23 -16.61
C ASN A 358 11.27 -27.40 -17.89
N ASN A 359 11.97 -26.27 -17.82
CA ASN A 359 12.18 -25.39 -18.96
C ASN A 359 13.66 -25.06 -19.18
N ASN A 360 14.02 -24.78 -20.46
CA ASN A 360 15.38 -24.47 -20.87
C ASN A 360 15.58 -22.97 -21.07
N THR A 361 16.80 -22.50 -20.78
CA THR A 361 17.18 -21.08 -20.94
C THR A 361 17.24 -20.64 -22.41
N ASP A 362 17.47 -21.56 -23.36
CA ASP A 362 17.80 -21.23 -24.74
C ASP A 362 16.60 -20.76 -25.57
N LYS A 363 15.39 -21.11 -25.16
CA LYS A 363 14.15 -20.81 -25.89
C LYS A 363 13.53 -19.44 -25.61
N GLY A 364 14.14 -18.64 -24.77
CA GLY A 364 13.57 -17.34 -24.35
C GLY A 364 12.20 -17.46 -23.66
N THR A 365 11.90 -18.62 -23.04
CA THR A 365 10.65 -18.86 -22.32
C THR A 365 10.65 -18.05 -21.01
N LEU A 366 9.54 -17.37 -20.73
CA LEU A 366 9.33 -16.65 -19.47
C LEU A 366 8.23 -17.32 -18.67
N TYR A 367 8.34 -17.27 -17.36
CA TYR A 367 7.22 -17.64 -16.48
C TYR A 367 6.08 -16.64 -16.67
N GLY A 368 5.01 -17.06 -17.33
CA GLY A 368 3.94 -16.20 -17.79
C GLY A 368 2.79 -16.09 -16.79
N LEU A 369 1.79 -15.26 -17.15
CA LEU A 369 0.56 -15.11 -16.38
C LEU A 369 -0.30 -16.37 -16.40
N ASP A 370 -0.21 -17.17 -17.47
CA ASP A 370 -0.82 -18.49 -17.59
C ASP A 370 -0.31 -19.46 -16.51
N ASN A 371 1.02 -19.53 -16.33
CA ASN A 371 1.62 -20.34 -15.28
C ASN A 371 1.23 -19.86 -13.87
N LEU A 372 1.13 -18.54 -13.68
CA LEU A 372 0.73 -17.96 -12.40
C LEU A 372 -0.75 -18.24 -12.09
N PHE A 373 -1.64 -18.21 -13.10
CA PHE A 373 -3.04 -18.61 -12.97
C PHE A 373 -3.14 -20.07 -12.51
N ASP A 374 -2.44 -20.98 -13.22
CA ASP A 374 -2.42 -22.41 -12.92
C ASP A 374 -1.86 -22.69 -11.51
N TYR A 375 -0.82 -21.95 -11.11
CA TYR A 375 -0.28 -22.03 -9.76
C TYR A 375 -1.30 -21.64 -8.69
N LEU A 376 -2.01 -20.52 -8.87
CA LEU A 376 -3.02 -20.07 -7.94
C LEU A 376 -4.22 -21.04 -7.90
N GLN A 377 -4.66 -21.51 -9.05
CA GLN A 377 -5.77 -22.45 -9.15
C GLN A 377 -5.44 -23.78 -8.47
N SER A 378 -4.29 -24.38 -8.79
CA SER A 378 -3.94 -25.70 -8.29
C SER A 378 -3.64 -25.73 -6.79
N ASN A 379 -3.13 -24.64 -6.22
CA ASN A 379 -2.61 -24.63 -4.86
C ASN A 379 -3.44 -23.80 -3.87
N PHE A 380 -4.23 -22.83 -4.35
CA PHE A 380 -4.90 -21.85 -3.48
C PHE A 380 -6.38 -21.64 -3.77
N GLU A 381 -6.98 -22.29 -4.76
CA GLU A 381 -8.36 -22.04 -5.16
C GLU A 381 -9.36 -22.10 -3.99
N PRO A 382 -9.31 -23.11 -3.06
CA PRO A 382 -10.23 -23.13 -1.92
C PRO A 382 -10.11 -21.91 -1.02
N SER A 383 -8.89 -21.41 -0.83
CA SER A 383 -8.62 -20.22 -0.01
C SER A 383 -9.01 -18.93 -0.73
N ILE A 384 -8.84 -18.88 -2.04
CA ILE A 384 -9.25 -17.73 -2.86
C ILE A 384 -10.78 -17.61 -2.86
N LEU A 385 -11.50 -18.70 -2.98
CA LEU A 385 -12.97 -18.73 -3.02
C LEU A 385 -13.62 -18.15 -1.76
N VAL A 386 -13.01 -18.33 -0.58
CA VAL A 386 -13.51 -17.75 0.68
C VAL A 386 -13.02 -16.32 0.93
N SER A 387 -12.14 -15.79 0.09
CA SER A 387 -11.61 -14.43 0.20
C SER A 387 -12.58 -13.38 -0.40
N PRO A 388 -12.36 -12.07 -0.16
CA PRO A 388 -13.18 -11.01 -0.75
C PRO A 388 -13.25 -11.03 -2.28
N ILE A 389 -12.27 -11.61 -2.97
CA ILE A 389 -12.25 -11.75 -4.43
C ILE A 389 -12.82 -13.10 -4.92
N GLY A 390 -13.31 -13.96 -4.02
CA GLY A 390 -13.74 -15.33 -4.34
C GLY A 390 -14.76 -15.40 -5.48
N HIS A 391 -15.76 -14.50 -5.47
CA HIS A 391 -16.75 -14.44 -6.54
C HIS A 391 -16.11 -14.08 -7.89
N GLN A 392 -15.23 -13.08 -7.92
CA GLN A 392 -14.54 -12.65 -9.15
C GLN A 392 -13.60 -13.76 -9.67
N TRP A 393 -12.95 -14.48 -8.75
CA TRP A 393 -12.12 -15.64 -9.10
C TRP A 393 -12.97 -16.76 -9.73
N SER A 394 -14.11 -17.08 -9.15
CA SER A 394 -15.02 -18.10 -9.70
C SER A 394 -15.47 -17.75 -11.11
N GLU A 395 -15.89 -16.49 -11.36
CA GLU A 395 -16.22 -16.00 -12.70
C GLU A 395 -15.05 -16.13 -13.68
N ALA A 396 -13.84 -15.80 -13.23
CA ALA A 396 -12.62 -15.89 -14.03
C ALA A 396 -12.27 -17.35 -14.37
N ALA A 397 -12.33 -18.24 -13.39
CA ALA A 397 -12.08 -19.67 -13.58
C ALA A 397 -13.08 -20.30 -14.55
N ASP A 398 -14.36 -19.91 -14.46
CA ASP A 398 -15.39 -20.39 -15.39
C ASP A 398 -15.18 -19.86 -16.82
N ALA A 399 -14.75 -18.60 -16.97
CA ALA A 399 -14.42 -18.03 -18.27
C ALA A 399 -13.22 -18.75 -18.93
N VAL A 400 -12.17 -19.01 -18.14
CA VAL A 400 -11.00 -19.80 -18.58
C VAL A 400 -11.41 -21.21 -18.97
N ARG A 401 -12.22 -21.91 -18.16
CA ARG A 401 -12.73 -23.26 -18.48
C ARG A 401 -13.50 -23.28 -19.80
N ARG A 402 -14.32 -22.27 -20.07
CA ARG A 402 -15.02 -22.14 -21.37
C ARG A 402 -14.03 -21.96 -22.52
N SER A 403 -12.88 -21.31 -22.30
CA SER A 403 -11.84 -21.18 -23.33
C SER A 403 -11.13 -22.50 -23.65
N GLU A 404 -11.09 -23.45 -22.71
CA GLU A 404 -10.50 -24.80 -22.89
C GLU A 404 -11.26 -25.65 -23.93
N SER A 405 -12.49 -25.26 -24.29
CA SER A 405 -13.22 -25.84 -25.44
C SER A 405 -12.62 -25.46 -26.80
N SER A 406 -11.56 -24.64 -26.82
CA SER A 406 -10.80 -24.32 -28.02
C SER A 406 -9.64 -25.32 -28.17
N ASP A 407 -9.46 -25.87 -29.36
CA ASP A 407 -8.30 -26.74 -29.68
C ASP A 407 -6.97 -25.95 -29.66
N ASN A 408 -7.02 -24.63 -29.63
CA ASN A 408 -5.85 -23.78 -29.64
C ASN A 408 -5.40 -23.41 -28.20
N HIS A 409 -4.31 -24.01 -27.75
CA HIS A 409 -3.72 -23.78 -26.45
C HIS A 409 -3.30 -22.30 -26.18
N GLN A 410 -2.99 -21.52 -27.22
CA GLN A 410 -2.62 -20.11 -27.09
C GLN A 410 -3.84 -19.24 -26.71
N VAL A 411 -5.04 -19.59 -27.21
CA VAL A 411 -6.30 -18.94 -26.83
C VAL A 411 -6.55 -19.11 -25.33
N VAL A 412 -6.30 -20.31 -24.79
CA VAL A 412 -6.44 -20.57 -23.35
C VAL A 412 -5.42 -19.78 -22.53
N LYS A 413 -4.15 -19.72 -22.96
CA LYS A 413 -3.14 -18.90 -22.27
C LYS A 413 -3.50 -17.43 -22.27
N LEU A 414 -4.05 -16.92 -23.38
CA LEU A 414 -4.47 -15.52 -23.47
C LEU A 414 -5.64 -15.23 -22.54
N SER A 415 -6.63 -16.14 -22.44
CA SER A 415 -7.76 -15.99 -21.51
C SER A 415 -7.29 -15.97 -20.04
N LYS A 416 -6.35 -16.86 -19.65
CA LYS A 416 -5.74 -16.86 -18.31
C LYS A 416 -5.01 -15.54 -18.03
N ALA A 417 -4.28 -15.00 -19.00
CA ALA A 417 -3.58 -13.73 -18.85
C ALA A 417 -4.56 -12.55 -18.66
N ILE A 418 -5.64 -12.51 -19.44
CA ILE A 418 -6.69 -11.49 -19.31
C ILE A 418 -7.35 -11.60 -17.93
N ALA A 419 -7.65 -12.82 -17.45
CA ALA A 419 -8.20 -13.09 -16.13
C ALA A 419 -7.30 -12.53 -15.02
N MET A 420 -5.99 -12.83 -15.06
CA MET A 420 -5.03 -12.35 -14.07
C MET A 420 -4.91 -10.83 -14.04
N ILE A 421 -4.90 -10.20 -15.20
CA ILE A 421 -4.84 -8.73 -15.30
C ILE A 421 -6.14 -8.10 -14.77
N ASP A 422 -7.31 -8.64 -15.11
CA ASP A 422 -8.59 -8.08 -14.65
C ASP A 422 -8.79 -8.24 -13.14
N LEU A 423 -8.32 -9.35 -12.55
CA LEU A 423 -8.41 -9.59 -11.11
C LEU A 423 -7.44 -8.71 -10.31
N PHE A 424 -6.19 -8.59 -10.73
CA PHE A 424 -5.10 -8.05 -9.90
C PHE A 424 -4.46 -6.77 -10.45
N GLY A 425 -4.71 -6.40 -11.70
CA GLY A 425 -4.07 -5.25 -12.36
C GLY A 425 -4.63 -3.89 -11.96
N LYS A 426 -5.86 -3.82 -11.44
CA LYS A 426 -6.59 -2.57 -11.16
C LYS A 426 -5.83 -1.62 -10.24
N GLY A 427 -5.24 -2.15 -9.16
CA GLY A 427 -4.48 -1.37 -8.18
C GLY A 427 -3.17 -0.76 -8.72
N LEU A 428 -2.70 -1.24 -9.88
CA LEU A 428 -1.51 -0.75 -10.57
C LEU A 428 -1.86 0.01 -11.87
N SER A 429 -3.13 0.26 -12.13
CA SER A 429 -3.63 0.82 -13.40
C SER A 429 -3.19 0.01 -14.63
N ILE A 430 -2.98 -1.30 -14.47
CA ILE A 430 -2.66 -2.23 -15.55
C ILE A 430 -3.97 -2.85 -16.04
N PHE A 431 -4.25 -2.67 -17.31
CA PHE A 431 -5.44 -3.20 -17.96
C PHE A 431 -5.02 -4.08 -19.15
N ALA A 432 -5.83 -5.09 -19.48
CA ALA A 432 -5.56 -5.99 -20.62
C ALA A 432 -5.81 -5.29 -21.97
N SER A 433 -5.04 -4.24 -22.25
CA SER A 433 -5.04 -3.54 -23.53
C SER A 433 -4.32 -4.37 -24.59
N LYS A 434 -4.61 -4.13 -25.88
CA LYS A 434 -3.92 -4.82 -26.99
C LYS A 434 -2.40 -4.69 -26.88
N ASP A 435 -1.89 -3.50 -26.53
CA ASP A 435 -0.45 -3.26 -26.40
C ASP A 435 0.20 -4.19 -25.36
N ILE A 436 -0.46 -4.40 -24.21
CA ILE A 436 0.00 -5.32 -23.16
C ILE A 436 -0.13 -6.78 -23.62
N LEU A 437 -1.26 -7.13 -24.24
CA LEU A 437 -1.53 -8.51 -24.64
C LEU A 437 -0.59 -9.01 -25.74
N TYR A 438 -0.09 -8.14 -26.62
CA TYR A 438 0.93 -8.48 -27.63
C TYR A 438 2.29 -8.89 -27.02
N ASP A 439 2.52 -8.60 -25.75
CA ASP A 439 3.74 -8.98 -25.03
C ASP A 439 3.55 -10.21 -24.12
N VAL A 440 2.31 -10.71 -23.99
CA VAL A 440 2.00 -11.89 -23.17
C VAL A 440 2.44 -13.18 -23.87
N LEU A 441 2.13 -13.32 -25.16
CA LEU A 441 2.44 -14.50 -25.97
C LEU A 441 3.62 -14.23 -26.93
N PRO A 442 4.32 -15.30 -27.36
CA PRO A 442 5.40 -15.17 -28.34
C PRO A 442 4.91 -14.97 -29.79
N ASP A 443 3.60 -15.04 -30.02
CA ASP A 443 2.93 -15.02 -31.30
C ASP A 443 2.93 -13.63 -31.94
N THR A 444 2.63 -13.54 -33.22
CA THR A 444 2.53 -12.27 -33.93
C THR A 444 1.29 -11.49 -33.49
N LYS A 445 1.31 -10.17 -33.68
CA LYS A 445 0.15 -9.34 -33.37
C LYS A 445 -1.13 -9.77 -34.09
N SER A 446 -0.99 -10.21 -35.35
CA SER A 446 -2.12 -10.69 -36.16
C SER A 446 -2.74 -11.97 -35.57
N GLU A 447 -1.89 -12.91 -35.14
CA GLU A 447 -2.37 -14.15 -34.48
C GLU A 447 -3.05 -13.83 -33.14
N ILE A 448 -2.49 -12.93 -32.36
CA ILE A 448 -3.11 -12.51 -31.08
C ILE A 448 -4.44 -11.81 -31.32
N ASP A 449 -4.56 -10.97 -32.34
CA ASP A 449 -5.84 -10.35 -32.72
C ASP A 449 -6.87 -11.41 -33.15
N GLU A 450 -6.45 -12.46 -33.83
CA GLU A 450 -7.32 -13.60 -34.17
C GLU A 450 -7.77 -14.34 -32.89
N TYR A 451 -6.87 -14.61 -31.96
CA TYR A 451 -7.21 -15.26 -30.67
C TYR A 451 -8.18 -14.41 -29.86
N LEU A 452 -8.00 -13.08 -29.84
CA LEU A 452 -8.95 -12.16 -29.20
C LEU A 452 -10.33 -12.22 -29.86
N GLY A 453 -10.37 -12.25 -31.20
CA GLY A 453 -11.63 -12.41 -31.95
C GLY A 453 -12.36 -13.71 -31.60
N GLN A 454 -11.64 -14.84 -31.52
CA GLN A 454 -12.22 -16.13 -31.11
C GLN A 454 -12.77 -16.09 -29.68
N LEU A 455 -12.09 -15.41 -28.75
CA LEU A 455 -12.56 -15.26 -27.37
C LEU A 455 -13.79 -14.32 -27.27
N GLU A 456 -13.86 -13.27 -28.11
CA GLU A 456 -15.01 -12.38 -28.18
C GLU A 456 -16.22 -13.09 -28.79
N GLU A 457 -16.05 -13.82 -29.89
CA GLU A 457 -17.12 -14.58 -30.56
C GLU A 457 -17.75 -15.62 -29.61
N LYS A 458 -16.92 -16.30 -28.82
CA LYS A 458 -17.37 -17.24 -27.78
C LYS A 458 -17.96 -16.56 -26.53
N LYS A 459 -18.03 -15.23 -26.50
CA LYS A 459 -18.47 -14.43 -25.33
C LYS A 459 -17.68 -14.80 -24.06
N ILE A 460 -16.38 -15.02 -24.16
CA ILE A 460 -15.49 -15.27 -23.02
C ILE A 460 -14.90 -13.95 -22.52
N ILE A 461 -14.59 -13.05 -23.44
CA ILE A 461 -14.11 -11.70 -23.17
C ILE A 461 -14.96 -10.66 -23.88
N ILE A 462 -14.85 -9.41 -23.46
CA ILE A 462 -15.45 -8.26 -24.13
C ILE A 462 -14.49 -7.08 -24.09
N PHE A 463 -14.43 -6.30 -25.19
CA PHE A 463 -13.65 -5.06 -25.22
C PHE A 463 -14.45 -3.91 -24.62
N ARG A 464 -13.96 -3.33 -23.51
CA ARG A 464 -14.57 -2.17 -22.86
C ARG A 464 -13.92 -0.88 -23.33
N LYS A 465 -14.63 -0.09 -24.14
CA LYS A 465 -14.13 1.16 -24.75
C LYS A 465 -13.63 2.16 -23.71
N PHE A 466 -14.32 2.31 -22.57
CA PHE A 466 -13.93 3.24 -21.51
C PHE A 466 -12.63 2.87 -20.79
N LYS A 467 -12.27 1.57 -20.73
CA LYS A 467 -11.00 1.07 -20.22
C LYS A 467 -9.94 0.94 -21.30
N LYS A 468 -10.33 0.97 -22.58
CA LYS A 468 -9.51 0.62 -23.75
C LYS A 468 -8.83 -0.75 -23.57
N ALA A 469 -9.54 -1.71 -22.98
CA ALA A 469 -9.00 -3.01 -22.58
C ALA A 469 -10.06 -4.11 -22.66
N TYR A 470 -9.59 -5.34 -22.80
CA TYR A 470 -10.42 -6.52 -22.67
C TYR A 470 -10.66 -6.86 -21.20
N VAL A 471 -11.85 -7.35 -20.90
CA VAL A 471 -12.25 -7.90 -19.59
C VAL A 471 -12.98 -9.20 -19.81
N LEU A 472 -13.09 -10.01 -18.77
CA LEU A 472 -13.91 -11.22 -18.84
C LEU A 472 -15.39 -10.86 -19.02
N PHE A 473 -16.07 -11.63 -19.87
CA PHE A 473 -17.50 -11.43 -20.10
C PHE A 473 -18.31 -12.07 -18.97
N SER A 474 -19.04 -11.27 -18.25
CA SER A 474 -19.80 -11.68 -17.07
C SER A 474 -21.32 -11.84 -17.35
N GLY A 475 -21.74 -11.91 -18.61
CA GLY A 475 -23.09 -12.38 -18.97
C GLY A 475 -24.16 -11.31 -19.15
N SER A 476 -23.82 -10.01 -19.37
CA SER A 476 -24.82 -8.99 -19.74
C SER A 476 -24.75 -8.62 -21.23
N ASP A 477 -25.90 -8.61 -21.90
CA ASP A 477 -26.03 -8.19 -23.31
C ASP A 477 -26.33 -6.67 -23.44
N ILE A 478 -26.44 -5.93 -22.33
CA ILE A 478 -26.78 -4.50 -22.36
C ILE A 478 -25.56 -3.67 -22.78
N ASN A 479 -25.71 -2.91 -23.87
CA ASN A 479 -24.67 -1.99 -24.35
C ASN A 479 -24.66 -0.69 -23.53
N LEU A 480 -23.94 -0.70 -22.41
CA LEU A 480 -23.86 0.46 -21.51
C LEU A 480 -23.19 1.67 -22.18
N ASP A 481 -22.27 1.47 -23.14
CA ASP A 481 -21.58 2.57 -23.82
C ASP A 481 -22.57 3.39 -24.67
N GLU A 482 -23.45 2.74 -25.40
CA GLU A 482 -24.48 3.38 -26.20
C GLU A 482 -25.46 4.18 -25.33
N ILE A 483 -25.90 3.58 -24.23
CA ILE A 483 -26.79 4.23 -23.27
C ILE A 483 -26.16 5.49 -22.67
N VAL A 484 -24.88 5.42 -22.29
CA VAL A 484 -24.16 6.56 -21.70
C VAL A 484 -23.98 7.68 -22.73
N GLU A 485 -23.58 7.36 -23.97
CA GLU A 485 -23.40 8.38 -25.02
C GLU A 485 -24.73 9.06 -25.41
N GLN A 486 -25.85 8.32 -25.46
CA GLN A 486 -27.18 8.90 -25.68
C GLN A 486 -27.55 9.89 -24.56
N ASN A 487 -27.33 9.52 -23.29
CA ASN A 487 -27.59 10.41 -22.17
C ASN A 487 -26.66 11.62 -22.16
N LYS A 488 -25.39 11.44 -22.52
CA LYS A 488 -24.38 12.50 -22.61
C LYS A 488 -24.79 13.56 -23.65
N ALA A 489 -25.26 13.13 -24.81
CA ALA A 489 -25.76 14.03 -25.84
C ALA A 489 -26.92 14.91 -25.37
N GLN A 490 -27.80 14.38 -24.49
CA GLN A 490 -28.96 15.11 -23.97
C GLN A 490 -28.63 16.16 -22.92
N ILE A 491 -27.56 15.97 -22.13
CA ILE A 491 -27.23 16.86 -21.00
C ILE A 491 -25.99 17.74 -21.24
N LYS A 492 -25.37 17.65 -22.40
CA LYS A 492 -24.11 18.33 -22.74
C LYS A 492 -24.13 19.84 -22.47
N ASP A 493 -25.27 20.51 -22.67
CA ASP A 493 -25.43 21.95 -22.51
C ASP A 493 -26.10 22.34 -21.17
N ASP A 494 -26.46 21.38 -20.33
CA ASP A 494 -27.11 21.62 -19.04
C ASP A 494 -26.09 21.70 -17.90
N HIS A 495 -25.54 22.90 -17.73
CA HIS A 495 -24.54 23.18 -16.70
C HIS A 495 -25.07 22.99 -15.27
N ALA A 496 -26.37 23.12 -15.03
CA ALA A 496 -26.95 22.94 -13.69
C ALA A 496 -26.89 21.46 -13.29
N ILE A 497 -27.26 20.55 -14.20
CA ILE A 497 -27.15 19.11 -13.98
C ILE A 497 -25.69 18.70 -13.81
N ILE A 498 -24.77 19.25 -14.64
CA ILE A 498 -23.34 18.93 -14.56
C ILE A 498 -22.75 19.38 -13.21
N LEU A 499 -23.06 20.58 -12.76
CA LEU A 499 -22.59 21.10 -11.47
C LEU A 499 -23.14 20.32 -10.26
N SER A 500 -24.41 19.86 -10.36
CA SER A 500 -25.02 19.07 -9.27
C SER A 500 -24.31 17.75 -9.00
N GLN A 501 -23.46 17.29 -9.91
CA GLN A 501 -22.65 16.08 -9.74
C GLN A 501 -21.29 16.34 -9.07
N ILE A 502 -20.92 17.59 -8.88
CA ILE A 502 -19.70 17.90 -8.12
C ILE A 502 -19.99 17.56 -6.65
N PRO A 503 -19.26 16.60 -6.07
CA PRO A 503 -19.49 16.18 -4.68
C PRO A 503 -19.14 17.33 -3.73
N GLU A 504 -19.74 17.31 -2.53
CA GLU A 504 -19.31 18.19 -1.45
C GLU A 504 -17.83 17.97 -1.14
N ILE A 505 -17.06 19.05 -1.25
CA ILE A 505 -15.63 19.01 -1.03
C ILE A 505 -15.36 19.34 0.43
N ALA A 506 -14.53 18.53 1.10
CA ALA A 506 -14.23 18.72 2.51
C ALA A 506 -13.74 20.16 2.80
N PRO A 507 -14.23 20.81 3.87
CA PRO A 507 -13.86 22.19 4.19
C PRO A 507 -12.38 22.29 4.56
N VAL A 508 -11.80 23.47 4.39
CA VAL A 508 -10.44 23.78 4.81
C VAL A 508 -10.45 24.40 6.20
N ILE A 509 -9.61 23.85 7.08
CA ILE A 509 -9.38 24.37 8.41
C ILE A 509 -8.25 25.40 8.37
N ALA A 510 -8.46 26.61 8.91
CA ALA A 510 -7.41 27.60 9.10
C ALA A 510 -6.45 27.16 10.22
N LYS A 511 -5.58 26.17 9.95
CA LYS A 511 -4.70 25.53 10.93
C LYS A 511 -3.84 26.53 11.70
N ARG A 512 -3.26 27.52 11.01
CA ARG A 512 -2.41 28.54 11.63
C ARG A 512 -3.20 29.39 12.66
N HIS A 513 -4.44 29.73 12.33
CA HIS A 513 -5.33 30.46 13.23
C HIS A 513 -5.71 29.60 14.45
N LEU A 514 -6.06 28.34 14.20
CA LEU A 514 -6.38 27.37 15.27
C LEU A 514 -5.21 27.23 16.26
N HIS A 515 -3.98 27.08 15.76
CA HIS A 515 -2.79 26.96 16.61
C HIS A 515 -2.49 28.24 17.43
N GLN A 516 -2.78 29.42 16.86
CA GLN A 516 -2.49 30.69 17.54
C GLN A 516 -3.58 31.12 18.55
N THR A 517 -4.84 30.81 18.26
CA THR A 517 -5.98 31.37 19.01
C THR A 517 -6.84 30.31 19.69
N GLY A 518 -6.66 29.02 19.39
CA GLY A 518 -7.53 27.93 19.84
C GLY A 518 -8.92 27.94 19.17
N ALA A 519 -9.22 28.90 18.30
CA ALA A 519 -10.53 29.04 17.66
C ALA A 519 -10.56 28.34 16.30
N LEU A 520 -11.56 27.44 16.10
CA LEU A 520 -11.77 26.74 14.85
C LEU A 520 -12.42 27.69 13.81
N ARG A 521 -11.77 27.84 12.66
CA ARG A 521 -12.32 28.53 11.50
C ARG A 521 -12.34 27.57 10.31
N LEU A 522 -13.53 27.34 9.76
CA LEU A 522 -13.80 26.48 8.63
C LEU A 522 -14.13 27.33 7.38
N PHE A 523 -13.54 26.98 6.25
CA PHE A 523 -13.85 27.56 4.95
C PHE A 523 -14.38 26.45 4.06
N GLN A 524 -15.64 26.58 3.63
CA GLN A 524 -16.24 25.61 2.70
C GLN A 524 -15.68 25.81 1.30
N ARG A 525 -15.43 24.69 0.59
CA ARG A 525 -14.91 24.71 -0.79
C ARG A 525 -16.05 24.56 -1.79
N HIS A 526 -16.08 25.42 -2.79
CA HIS A 526 -17.09 25.40 -3.88
C HIS A 526 -16.44 25.59 -5.25
N CYS A 527 -17.12 25.08 -6.29
CA CYS A 527 -16.80 25.35 -7.67
C CYS A 527 -17.96 26.13 -8.31
N LEU A 528 -17.67 27.22 -9.04
CA LEU A 528 -18.67 28.04 -9.71
C LEU A 528 -18.24 28.36 -11.15
N PHE A 529 -19.20 28.32 -12.09
CA PHE A 529 -18.99 28.82 -13.43
C PHE A 529 -19.09 30.33 -13.48
N LEU A 530 -18.07 31.00 -14.00
CA LEU A 530 -18.04 32.44 -14.17
C LEU A 530 -18.73 32.85 -15.48
N LYS A 531 -20.04 32.54 -15.62
CA LYS A 531 -20.84 32.98 -16.79
C LYS A 531 -20.96 34.48 -16.87
N SER A 532 -21.43 35.11 -15.80
CA SER A 532 -21.42 36.55 -15.63
C SER A 532 -21.00 36.91 -14.21
N VAL A 533 -20.34 38.03 -14.03
CA VAL A 533 -19.83 38.47 -12.73
C VAL A 533 -20.96 38.71 -11.75
N LYS A 534 -22.08 39.29 -12.20
CA LYS A 534 -23.25 39.56 -11.35
C LYS A 534 -23.86 38.28 -10.80
N VAL A 535 -24.12 37.31 -11.68
CA VAL A 535 -24.70 36.01 -11.25
C VAL A 535 -23.77 35.25 -10.34
N ALA A 536 -22.48 35.24 -10.65
CA ALA A 536 -21.49 34.57 -9.78
C ALA A 536 -21.38 35.25 -8.41
N ALA A 537 -21.43 36.58 -8.35
CA ALA A 537 -21.43 37.30 -7.07
C ALA A 537 -22.67 37.00 -6.21
N GLU A 538 -23.86 36.97 -6.83
CA GLU A 538 -25.11 36.60 -6.16
C GLU A 538 -25.06 35.14 -5.64
N GLN A 539 -24.49 34.22 -6.41
CA GLN A 539 -24.29 32.83 -5.98
C GLN A 539 -23.31 32.70 -4.81
N ILE A 540 -22.18 33.42 -4.84
CA ILE A 540 -21.21 33.46 -3.75
C ILE A 540 -21.85 34.00 -2.47
N GLU A 541 -22.64 35.06 -2.57
CA GLU A 541 -23.33 35.61 -1.41
C GLU A 541 -24.38 34.65 -0.85
N SER A 542 -25.11 33.97 -1.71
CA SER A 542 -26.06 32.92 -1.32
C SER A 542 -25.39 31.77 -0.58
N LEU A 543 -24.26 31.27 -1.10
CA LEU A 543 -23.46 30.22 -0.45
C LEU A 543 -22.92 30.67 0.92
N ASN A 544 -22.39 31.88 1.01
CA ASN A 544 -21.92 32.45 2.26
C ASN A 544 -23.03 32.56 3.32
N ASN A 545 -24.27 32.85 2.91
CA ASN A 545 -25.39 32.99 3.85
C ASN A 545 -25.99 31.66 4.30
N SER A 546 -25.90 30.63 3.48
CA SER A 546 -26.45 29.29 3.79
C SER A 546 -25.55 28.44 4.69
N ASP A 547 -24.24 28.71 4.68
CA ASP A 547 -23.25 27.89 5.38
C ASP A 547 -22.95 28.39 6.81
N ILE A 548 -22.77 27.44 7.73
CA ILE A 548 -22.30 27.70 9.12
C ILE A 548 -20.79 28.04 9.11
N SER A 549 -20.12 27.93 7.95
CA SER A 549 -18.70 28.20 7.79
C SER A 549 -18.32 29.66 8.04
N THR A 550 -17.05 29.89 8.37
CA THR A 550 -16.48 31.24 8.57
C THR A 550 -16.38 32.02 7.26
N GLY A 551 -16.25 31.30 6.12
CA GLY A 551 -16.15 31.85 4.79
C GLY A 551 -16.04 30.74 3.74
N SER A 552 -15.78 31.12 2.49
CA SER A 552 -15.75 30.20 1.35
C SER A 552 -14.43 30.27 0.57
N VAL A 553 -14.00 29.12 0.05
CA VAL A 553 -12.90 29.00 -0.92
C VAL A 553 -13.51 28.56 -2.24
N ILE A 554 -13.50 29.42 -3.25
CA ILE A 554 -14.28 29.26 -4.47
C ILE A 554 -13.35 29.14 -5.67
N LEU A 555 -13.41 28.00 -6.34
CA LEU A 555 -12.74 27.77 -7.62
C LEU A 555 -13.65 28.23 -8.75
N LEU A 556 -13.23 29.28 -9.46
CA LEU A 556 -13.94 29.83 -10.60
C LEU A 556 -13.59 29.01 -11.85
N LEU A 557 -14.59 28.46 -12.49
CA LEU A 557 -14.48 27.65 -13.70
C LEU A 557 -14.83 28.51 -14.92
N LYS A 558 -14.04 28.37 -15.99
CA LYS A 558 -14.25 29.04 -17.26
C LYS A 558 -15.49 28.48 -17.98
N ASP A 559 -16.35 29.34 -18.53
CA ASP A 559 -17.40 28.88 -19.44
C ASP A 559 -16.76 28.51 -20.80
N SER A 560 -17.25 27.41 -21.39
CA SER A 560 -16.78 26.93 -22.70
C SER A 560 -16.92 27.95 -23.85
N LYS A 561 -17.79 28.92 -23.67
CA LYS A 561 -18.05 30.00 -24.67
C LYS A 561 -17.13 31.21 -24.55
N ASP A 562 -16.43 31.34 -23.41
CA ASP A 562 -15.54 32.49 -23.17
C ASP A 562 -14.16 32.26 -23.79
N SER A 563 -13.61 33.33 -24.37
CA SER A 563 -12.18 33.39 -24.66
C SER A 563 -11.36 33.54 -23.37
N GLU A 564 -10.07 33.28 -23.43
CA GLU A 564 -9.19 33.45 -22.27
C GLU A 564 -9.15 34.88 -21.75
N ALA A 565 -9.14 35.85 -22.69
CA ALA A 565 -9.14 37.28 -22.38
C ALA A 565 -10.42 37.74 -21.67
N GLU A 566 -11.58 37.24 -22.11
CA GLU A 566 -12.87 37.53 -21.47
C GLU A 566 -12.95 36.92 -20.07
N PHE A 567 -12.48 35.69 -19.89
CA PHE A 567 -12.44 35.07 -18.59
C PHE A 567 -11.56 35.84 -17.62
N GLN A 568 -10.36 36.26 -18.03
CA GLN A 568 -9.45 37.07 -17.22
C GLN A 568 -10.05 38.46 -16.88
N ALA A 569 -10.81 39.06 -17.78
CA ALA A 569 -11.52 40.32 -17.51
C ALA A 569 -12.60 40.12 -16.42
N LYS A 570 -13.41 39.04 -16.53
CA LYS A 570 -14.41 38.67 -15.52
C LYS A 570 -13.78 38.35 -14.15
N ILE A 571 -12.61 37.70 -14.10
CA ILE A 571 -11.87 37.47 -12.87
C ILE A 571 -11.45 38.78 -12.20
N LYS A 572 -10.93 39.73 -12.95
CA LYS A 572 -10.55 41.04 -12.41
C LYS A 572 -11.75 41.80 -11.82
N GLU A 573 -12.89 41.73 -12.50
CA GLU A 573 -14.13 42.38 -12.06
C GLU A 573 -14.68 41.74 -10.78
N ILE A 574 -14.83 40.41 -10.72
CA ILE A 574 -15.37 39.73 -9.53
C ILE A 574 -14.45 39.90 -8.31
N ARG A 575 -13.15 39.98 -8.51
CA ARG A 575 -12.18 40.28 -7.45
C ARG A 575 -12.35 41.67 -6.86
N SER A 576 -12.99 42.61 -7.54
CA SER A 576 -13.26 43.96 -6.99
C SER A 576 -14.46 43.99 -6.04
N ILE A 577 -15.30 42.97 -6.05
CA ILE A 577 -16.52 42.89 -5.25
C ILE A 577 -16.16 42.47 -3.79
N SER A 578 -16.81 43.11 -2.81
CA SER A 578 -16.73 42.75 -1.39
C SER A 578 -17.94 41.92 -1.01
N PHE A 579 -17.71 40.85 -0.27
CA PHE A 579 -18.74 39.90 0.19
C PHE A 579 -18.97 40.02 1.71
N THR A 580 -20.16 39.62 2.18
CA THR A 580 -20.52 39.68 3.60
C THR A 580 -19.65 38.79 4.48
N LYS A 581 -19.23 37.62 3.98
CA LYS A 581 -18.22 36.77 4.62
C LYS A 581 -16.97 36.68 3.74
N PRO A 582 -15.79 36.35 4.33
CA PRO A 582 -14.57 36.18 3.55
C PRO A 582 -14.72 35.15 2.43
N ALA A 583 -14.43 35.55 1.20
CA ALA A 583 -14.40 34.67 0.03
C ALA A 583 -13.01 34.68 -0.60
N ILE A 584 -12.37 33.52 -0.64
CA ILE A 584 -11.08 33.33 -1.32
C ILE A 584 -11.39 32.81 -2.71
N LEU A 585 -11.03 33.61 -3.73
CA LEU A 585 -11.33 33.28 -5.11
C LEU A 585 -10.07 32.77 -5.82
N GLY A 586 -10.18 31.62 -6.47
CA GLY A 586 -9.12 31.04 -7.28
C GLY A 586 -9.60 30.67 -8.68
N PHE A 587 -8.68 30.53 -9.61
CA PHE A 587 -8.95 30.01 -10.93
C PHE A 587 -7.81 29.10 -11.41
N SER A 588 -8.14 28.14 -12.28
CA SER A 588 -7.19 27.21 -12.87
C SER A 588 -7.38 27.16 -14.38
N ASN A 589 -6.27 27.11 -15.10
CA ASN A 589 -6.26 26.96 -16.56
C ASN A 589 -6.73 25.56 -17.01
N GLU A 590 -6.75 24.56 -16.09
CA GLU A 590 -7.16 23.19 -16.37
C GLU A 590 -8.64 22.92 -15.99
N SER A 591 -9.43 23.97 -15.73
CA SER A 591 -10.84 23.86 -15.29
C SER A 591 -11.74 23.08 -16.26
N ASN A 592 -11.39 22.99 -17.55
CA ASN A 592 -12.12 22.17 -18.53
C ASN A 592 -12.13 20.66 -18.19
N SER A 593 -11.11 20.17 -17.48
CA SER A 593 -11.07 18.78 -17.06
C SER A 593 -12.20 18.43 -16.09
N ILE A 594 -12.52 19.36 -15.17
CA ILE A 594 -13.63 19.19 -14.21
C ILE A 594 -14.95 19.05 -14.94
N LEU A 595 -15.19 19.89 -15.97
CA LEU A 595 -16.40 19.82 -16.80
C LEU A 595 -16.54 18.47 -17.51
N ILE A 596 -15.46 17.97 -18.10
CA ILE A 596 -15.47 16.69 -18.83
C ILE A 596 -15.85 15.56 -17.90
N TYR A 597 -15.24 15.47 -16.72
CA TYR A 597 -15.51 14.40 -15.76
C TYR A 597 -16.85 14.55 -15.04
N ALA A 598 -17.29 15.78 -14.77
CA ALA A 598 -18.61 16.04 -14.22
C ALA A 598 -19.73 15.69 -15.23
N LEU A 599 -19.55 15.97 -16.51
CA LEU A 599 -20.46 15.56 -17.58
C LEU A 599 -20.52 14.03 -17.73
N GLU A 600 -19.38 13.36 -17.64
CA GLU A 600 -19.33 11.91 -17.67
C GLU A 600 -20.10 11.30 -16.48
N LEU A 601 -19.88 11.81 -15.28
CA LEU A 601 -20.59 11.37 -14.08
C LEU A 601 -22.10 11.64 -14.18
N ALA A 602 -22.51 12.82 -14.68
CA ALA A 602 -23.90 13.17 -14.89
C ALA A 602 -24.58 12.20 -15.88
N SER A 603 -23.87 11.86 -16.97
CA SER A 603 -24.36 10.92 -17.99
C SER A 603 -24.58 9.53 -17.42
N LEU A 604 -23.64 9.03 -16.65
CA LEU A 604 -23.70 7.71 -15.98
C LEU A 604 -24.82 7.67 -14.93
N THR A 605 -24.95 8.72 -14.12
CA THR A 605 -25.99 8.80 -13.07
C THR A 605 -27.38 8.83 -13.69
N ARG A 606 -27.55 9.62 -14.76
CA ARG A 606 -28.82 9.70 -15.49
C ARG A 606 -29.14 8.37 -16.20
N ALA A 607 -28.15 7.77 -16.86
CA ALA A 607 -28.31 6.47 -17.51
C ALA A 607 -28.81 5.40 -16.53
N ARG A 608 -28.25 5.38 -15.32
CA ARG A 608 -28.68 4.47 -14.25
C ARG A 608 -30.17 4.63 -13.88
N THR A 609 -30.67 5.86 -13.85
CA THR A 609 -32.06 6.15 -13.44
C THR A 609 -33.08 6.08 -14.58
N SER A 610 -32.64 6.26 -15.84
CA SER A 610 -33.53 6.34 -17.01
C SER A 610 -33.77 5.00 -17.70
N VAL A 611 -32.97 3.97 -17.43
CA VAL A 611 -33.01 2.70 -18.18
C VAL A 611 -33.50 1.56 -17.29
N THR A 612 -34.76 1.18 -17.46
CA THR A 612 -35.42 0.12 -16.67
C THR A 612 -34.81 -1.27 -16.88
N SER A 613 -34.22 -1.55 -18.05
CA SER A 613 -33.50 -2.82 -18.28
C SER A 613 -32.29 -3.03 -17.38
N LEU A 614 -31.70 -1.96 -16.85
CA LEU A 614 -30.59 -2.05 -15.86
C LEU A 614 -31.05 -2.58 -14.50
N GLU A 615 -32.32 -2.40 -14.14
CA GLU A 615 -32.86 -2.92 -12.89
C GLU A 615 -32.98 -4.45 -12.89
N SER A 616 -33.26 -5.03 -14.04
CA SER A 616 -33.42 -6.47 -14.22
C SER A 616 -32.10 -7.22 -14.46
N ASP A 617 -31.01 -6.51 -14.80
CA ASP A 617 -29.69 -7.10 -15.08
C ASP A 617 -28.69 -6.79 -13.97
N PRO A 618 -28.40 -7.75 -13.07
CA PRO A 618 -27.45 -7.54 -11.96
C PRO A 618 -26.04 -7.21 -12.44
N VAL A 619 -25.61 -7.74 -13.59
CA VAL A 619 -24.25 -7.54 -14.14
C VAL A 619 -24.10 -6.14 -14.70
N ALA A 620 -25.02 -5.71 -15.56
CA ALA A 620 -25.03 -4.36 -16.10
C ALA A 620 -25.14 -3.30 -14.99
N ARG A 621 -25.95 -3.56 -13.98
CA ARG A 621 -26.09 -2.69 -12.81
C ARG A 621 -24.79 -2.57 -12.01
N LYS A 622 -24.09 -3.69 -11.75
CA LYS A 622 -22.80 -3.71 -11.05
C LYS A 622 -21.73 -2.97 -11.86
N GLU A 623 -21.71 -3.16 -13.18
CA GLU A 623 -20.80 -2.43 -14.05
C GLU A 623 -21.09 -0.93 -14.09
N MET A 624 -22.36 -0.54 -14.21
CA MET A 624 -22.78 0.86 -14.15
C MET A 624 -22.33 1.50 -12.83
N GLN A 625 -22.53 0.82 -11.71
CA GLN A 625 -22.10 1.30 -10.40
C GLN A 625 -20.56 1.46 -10.31
N ALA A 626 -19.82 0.51 -10.88
CA ALA A 626 -18.36 0.59 -10.94
C ALA A 626 -17.88 1.78 -11.80
N ARG A 627 -18.56 2.06 -12.93
CA ARG A 627 -18.27 3.22 -13.78
C ARG A 627 -18.57 4.53 -13.06
N ILE A 628 -19.69 4.62 -12.35
CA ILE A 628 -20.04 5.78 -11.54
C ILE A 628 -18.96 6.04 -10.49
N GLY A 629 -18.54 5.02 -9.75
CA GLY A 629 -17.47 5.14 -8.75
C GLY A 629 -16.14 5.57 -9.36
N ALA A 630 -15.77 5.03 -10.52
CA ALA A 630 -14.56 5.44 -11.24
C ALA A 630 -14.61 6.91 -11.69
N ALA A 631 -15.75 7.35 -12.25
CA ALA A 631 -15.97 8.73 -12.68
C ALA A 631 -15.94 9.71 -11.48
N GLN A 632 -16.54 9.33 -10.34
CA GLN A 632 -16.48 10.11 -9.10
C GLN A 632 -15.05 10.29 -8.61
N ASN A 633 -14.26 9.22 -8.57
CA ASN A 633 -12.86 9.29 -8.14
C ASN A 633 -12.00 10.15 -9.08
N LEU A 634 -12.22 10.04 -10.39
CA LEU A 634 -11.54 10.89 -11.38
C LEU A 634 -11.90 12.37 -11.19
N LEU A 635 -13.18 12.66 -11.01
CA LEU A 635 -13.66 14.02 -10.76
C LEU A 635 -13.03 14.59 -9.48
N LEU A 636 -13.03 13.85 -8.38
CA LEU A 636 -12.42 14.25 -7.12
C LEU A 636 -10.92 14.54 -7.27
N ASN A 637 -10.17 13.65 -7.92
CA ASN A 637 -8.74 13.84 -8.15
C ASN A 637 -8.46 15.11 -8.98
N HIS A 638 -9.28 15.37 -10.00
CA HIS A 638 -9.13 16.58 -10.81
C HIS A 638 -9.58 17.84 -10.06
N LEU A 639 -10.58 17.74 -9.20
CA LEU A 639 -10.97 18.84 -8.31
C LEU A 639 -9.84 19.19 -7.34
N ASP A 640 -9.28 18.20 -6.64
CA ASP A 640 -8.18 18.43 -5.70
C ASP A 640 -6.95 19.00 -6.42
N ALA A 641 -6.55 18.45 -7.57
CA ALA A 641 -5.46 18.98 -8.37
C ALA A 641 -5.69 20.44 -8.83
N ASN A 642 -6.92 20.77 -9.25
CA ASN A 642 -7.26 22.14 -9.62
C ASN A 642 -7.27 23.10 -8.41
N PHE A 643 -7.72 22.64 -7.24
CA PHE A 643 -7.64 23.43 -6.00
C PHE A 643 -6.18 23.65 -5.55
N GLU A 644 -5.29 22.67 -5.73
CA GLU A 644 -3.86 22.80 -5.39
C GLU A 644 -3.12 23.72 -6.35
N ASN A 645 -3.42 23.67 -7.64
CA ASN A 645 -2.72 24.41 -8.68
C ASN A 645 -3.38 25.75 -9.05
N ALA A 646 -4.50 26.12 -8.42
CA ALA A 646 -5.20 27.35 -8.71
C ALA A 646 -4.40 28.60 -8.27
N GLU A 647 -4.53 29.67 -9.03
CA GLU A 647 -4.06 30.99 -8.63
C GLU A 647 -5.07 31.65 -7.69
N TRP A 648 -4.74 31.70 -6.39
CA TRP A 648 -5.59 32.22 -5.34
C TRP A 648 -5.38 33.71 -5.10
N SER A 649 -6.46 34.45 -4.91
CA SER A 649 -6.42 35.83 -4.44
C SER A 649 -7.13 35.97 -3.10
N PHE A 650 -6.44 36.61 -2.17
CA PHE A 650 -6.95 36.94 -0.85
C PHE A 650 -7.40 38.41 -0.84
N LYS A 651 -8.54 38.69 -0.25
CA LYS A 651 -8.96 40.03 0.17
C LYS A 651 -9.23 40.02 1.67
#